data_e488e8075e625f5b9567d04ae0685934
#
_entry.id   e488e8075e625f5b9567d04ae0685934
#
_cell.length_a   1.000
_cell.length_b   1.000
_cell.length_c   1.000
_cell.angle_alpha   90.00
_cell.angle_beta   90.00
_cell.angle_gamma   90.00
#
_symmetry.space_group_name_H-M   'P 1'
#
loop_
_entity.id
_entity.type
_entity.pdbx_description
1 polymer ?
#
loop_
_entity_poly.entity_id
_entity_poly.type
_entity_poly.pdbx_seq_one_letter_code
_entity_poly.pdbx_strand_id
1 'polypeptide(L)'
;MLKRSLHIAGRQLFYLTAISITLGLLLLITAIWLSDQVAERKDEIASWASQQSGYPVEIEEVGLYWLDLIPKLEIRQLKVLTKQGGTPIFQAGQVYLALDVFSSIRSGELMIADASIRNAQLKVEHTADGQFRVKGYQHQSQQPLSDDNIQTVFNWLTRLKHSRLANVQVQYKDDNEPALSGQYIIEQASLRFNNQQFISEATLALPETLGNSLELSATAQINDAVNITSWQGLLRLDEVSLGKLLKKRAYRGAKLDDGLLTATLNVQKASQQALLAGLELELTDATLSSSKPDDEFTEVSLEQLMGHFQLDYADKQWQLQGKQVQIKMAGEEWPTTFFDIKQETNGELSGKASFIRLSDITSLALLMNDMPAVLVNTKPAGDLQNVSFAYSEQSGLDKLAMKASGVSFLPWQDYPGANDLSFSIDKDKNKGTLELDSRASAIYADTWLPDSVLFDSIKGKIRWHKQDNEWAVNTDALQIWNDDLNILLSGEVEQIKGVTDTDLTLTLQDIAANKWRQYVPKRILPDDFEKWSADAFQQGIIRSGTIVMKGDPAAFPFDTEPDQGKFDMQLNVEDVQLHYGPGWPDLMHVNGTVEGQGNNLLIQSESGQIAGFNFNKVTTTISNLVRSNPILKVSGTLNGSTSNALAFLKKSPLKSRFGSVDDWLQAKGQSNIQLDLTVPLVDPDNTQAKGYVSFNQSALTTKAIAGLEIGNINGRLLFSNDGVSAEKITATAFNEPIVINAKTEQAKTYIDINGRVAVAALNNTWPGAVPAFVRGESDYSTGIAISEPKPGNFELNVTVTSDLQGIQIDAPKPLGKTVSEPVRLQAVMHEKSDGLMYNIHYADWLKAAIYADKNSEISGQIMLGGQAANESLSGLQVAGVINNLDIQPWLDWQDSLPETTGPSLLDKIDSLDIRLAKLQLKDQSLDNLLIKGKQTDSKWLLDLSSPQVKGVVSVPEDINNSAPLD
;
A
#
# COMPACT_ATOMS: atom_id res chain seq x y z
N MET A 1 -20.12 51.91 -106.54
CA MET A 1 -18.76 51.66 -106.01
C MET A 1 -18.62 50.37 -105.21
N LEU A 2 -19.57 49.86 -104.52
CA LEU A 2 -19.50 48.62 -103.69
C LEU A 2 -19.29 47.32 -104.47
N LYS A 3 -19.84 47.17 -105.73
CA LYS A 3 -19.58 45.94 -106.54
C LYS A 3 -18.07 45.79 -107.11
N ARG A 4 -17.44 46.95 -107.34
CA ARG A 4 -16.02 46.93 -107.78
C ARG A 4 -15.00 46.59 -106.74
N SER A 5 -15.22 46.98 -105.43
CA SER A 5 -14.39 46.74 -104.27
C SER A 5 -14.49 45.28 -103.86
N LEU A 6 -15.72 44.64 -103.95
CA LEU A 6 -15.89 43.20 -103.66
C LEU A 6 -15.19 42.28 -104.69
N HIS A 7 -15.10 42.68 -106.01
CA HIS A 7 -14.40 41.90 -106.97
C HIS A 7 -12.85 41.94 -106.81
N ILE A 8 -12.39 43.12 -106.35
CA ILE A 8 -10.91 43.27 -106.15
C ILE A 8 -10.52 42.53 -104.85
N ALA A 9 -11.33 42.60 -103.81
CA ALA A 9 -11.06 41.85 -102.59
C ALA A 9 -11.14 40.33 -102.77
N GLY A 10 -12.15 39.83 -103.51
CA GLY A 10 -12.25 38.42 -103.85
C GLY A 10 -11.06 37.86 -104.70
N ARG A 11 -10.54 38.69 -105.63
CA ARG A 11 -9.36 38.36 -106.41
C ARG A 11 -8.06 38.36 -105.59
N GLN A 12 -7.90 39.31 -104.67
CA GLN A 12 -6.78 39.31 -103.67
C GLN A 12 -6.86 38.12 -102.71
N LEU A 13 -8.05 37.79 -102.23
CA LEU A 13 -8.24 36.60 -101.33
C LEU A 13 -7.85 35.30 -102.16
N PHE A 14 -8.31 35.21 -103.42
CA PHE A 14 -7.99 34.05 -104.27
C PHE A 14 -6.44 33.91 -104.50
N TYR A 15 -5.74 34.99 -104.78
CA TYR A 15 -4.25 34.95 -104.96
C TYR A 15 -3.57 34.62 -103.60
N LEU A 16 -4.09 35.15 -102.47
CA LEU A 16 -3.54 34.84 -101.13
C LEU A 16 -3.75 33.37 -100.79
N THR A 17 -4.89 32.79 -101.12
CA THR A 17 -5.13 31.39 -100.93
C THR A 17 -4.35 30.51 -101.84
N ALA A 18 -4.21 30.88 -103.13
CA ALA A 18 -3.40 30.17 -104.09
C ALA A 18 -1.94 30.18 -103.69
N ILE A 19 -1.37 31.31 -103.31
CA ILE A 19 0.00 31.41 -102.81
C ILE A 19 0.18 30.62 -101.51
N SER A 20 -0.77 30.65 -100.62
CA SER A 20 -0.70 29.87 -99.40
C SER A 20 -0.76 28.35 -99.63
N ILE A 21 -1.56 27.90 -100.62
CA ILE A 21 -1.63 26.47 -100.99
C ILE A 21 -0.35 26.05 -101.70
N THR A 22 0.21 26.91 -102.62
CA THR A 22 1.47 26.61 -103.33
C THR A 22 2.63 26.58 -102.38
N LEU A 23 2.65 27.52 -101.41
CA LEU A 23 3.68 27.53 -100.33
C LEU A 23 3.51 26.32 -99.42
N GLY A 24 2.30 25.90 -99.10
CA GLY A 24 2.00 24.71 -98.34
C GLY A 24 2.46 23.43 -99.06
N LEU A 25 2.24 23.32 -100.40
CA LEU A 25 2.70 22.19 -101.23
C LEU A 25 4.21 22.15 -101.31
N LEU A 26 4.81 23.31 -101.43
CA LEU A 26 6.30 23.41 -101.53
C LEU A 26 6.91 23.00 -100.15
N LEU A 27 6.36 23.43 -99.13
CA LEU A 27 6.75 23.00 -97.73
C LEU A 27 6.54 21.50 -97.55
N LEU A 28 5.45 20.93 -98.06
CA LEU A 28 5.14 19.51 -97.93
C LEU A 28 6.19 18.68 -98.74
N ILE A 29 6.46 19.07 -99.95
CA ILE A 29 7.50 18.41 -100.83
C ILE A 29 8.87 18.52 -100.19
N THR A 30 9.24 19.67 -99.64
CA THR A 30 10.52 19.89 -98.96
C THR A 30 10.56 19.05 -97.68
N ALA A 31 9.46 18.89 -96.97
CA ALA A 31 9.36 18.04 -95.78
C ALA A 31 9.56 16.56 -96.15
N ILE A 32 8.93 16.03 -97.18
CA ILE A 32 9.08 14.66 -97.63
C ILE A 32 10.57 14.39 -98.06
N TRP A 33 11.13 15.28 -98.89
CA TRP A 33 12.55 15.15 -99.35
C TRP A 33 13.52 15.19 -98.14
N LEU A 34 13.28 16.07 -97.18
CA LEU A 34 14.12 16.16 -95.98
C LEU A 34 14.01 14.92 -95.12
N SER A 35 12.77 14.30 -94.98
CA SER A 35 12.59 13.06 -94.32
C SER A 35 13.39 11.90 -94.87
N ASP A 36 13.44 11.73 -96.19
CA ASP A 36 14.21 10.69 -96.82
C ASP A 36 15.72 10.91 -96.67
N GLN A 37 16.21 12.15 -96.79
CA GLN A 37 17.64 12.49 -96.53
C GLN A 37 18.08 12.19 -95.09
N VAL A 38 17.26 12.43 -94.11
CA VAL A 38 17.62 12.14 -92.72
C VAL A 38 17.68 10.65 -92.44
N ALA A 39 16.83 9.83 -93.04
CA ALA A 39 16.84 8.37 -92.86
C ALA A 39 18.15 7.74 -93.50
N GLU A 40 18.60 8.24 -94.64
CA GLU A 40 19.82 7.78 -95.25
C GLU A 40 21.11 8.15 -94.49
N ARG A 41 21.11 9.19 -93.67
CA ARG A 41 22.28 9.69 -92.89
C ARG A 41 22.38 9.18 -91.47
N LYS A 42 21.75 8.05 -91.14
CA LYS A 42 21.73 7.52 -89.71
C LYS A 42 23.16 7.37 -89.13
N ASP A 43 24.13 6.91 -89.96
CA ASP A 43 25.51 6.67 -89.49
C ASP A 43 26.27 7.98 -89.20
N GLU A 44 25.95 9.04 -89.97
CA GLU A 44 26.48 10.38 -89.68
C GLU A 44 25.95 10.95 -88.42
N ILE A 45 24.63 10.75 -88.15
CA ILE A 45 23.96 11.15 -86.90
C ILE A 45 24.52 10.35 -85.74
N ALA A 46 24.69 9.03 -85.89
CA ALA A 46 25.29 8.17 -84.85
C ALA A 46 26.75 8.58 -84.57
N SER A 47 27.54 8.89 -85.66
CA SER A 47 28.90 9.38 -85.44
C SER A 47 28.98 10.74 -84.76
N TRP A 48 28.12 11.68 -85.15
CA TRP A 48 28.03 12.98 -84.50
C TRP A 48 27.61 12.84 -83.01
N ALA A 49 26.61 12.00 -82.74
CA ALA A 49 26.19 11.72 -81.40
C ALA A 49 27.28 11.05 -80.55
N SER A 50 28.10 10.17 -81.22
CA SER A 50 29.27 9.55 -80.61
C SER A 50 30.34 10.56 -80.22
N GLN A 51 30.61 11.52 -81.16
CA GLN A 51 31.58 12.61 -80.91
C GLN A 51 31.10 13.55 -79.72
N GLN A 52 29.83 13.91 -79.75
CA GLN A 52 29.27 14.80 -78.69
C GLN A 52 29.18 14.14 -77.33
N SER A 53 28.79 12.86 -77.31
CA SER A 53 28.66 12.12 -76.05
C SER A 53 30.01 11.60 -75.54
N GLY A 54 31.02 11.46 -76.39
CA GLY A 54 32.27 10.81 -76.04
C GLY A 54 32.19 9.29 -75.92
N TYR A 55 31.09 8.70 -76.36
CA TYR A 55 30.80 7.25 -76.29
C TYR A 55 30.23 6.76 -77.58
N PRO A 56 30.55 5.52 -78.01
CA PRO A 56 30.00 4.95 -79.21
C PRO A 56 28.49 4.88 -79.20
N VAL A 57 27.83 5.48 -80.15
CA VAL A 57 26.34 5.50 -80.27
C VAL A 57 26.00 4.68 -81.52
N GLU A 58 25.10 3.72 -81.34
CA GLU A 58 24.52 2.92 -82.44
C GLU A 58 23.02 3.29 -82.54
N ILE A 59 22.57 3.47 -83.76
CA ILE A 59 21.18 3.79 -84.09
C ILE A 59 20.74 2.81 -85.19
N GLU A 60 19.62 2.10 -84.98
CA GLU A 60 19.10 1.15 -85.98
C GLU A 60 18.33 1.86 -87.07
N GLU A 61 17.44 2.78 -86.67
CA GLU A 61 16.65 3.58 -87.61
C GLU A 61 16.59 5.03 -87.16
N VAL A 62 16.62 5.94 -88.10
CA VAL A 62 16.31 7.34 -87.87
C VAL A 62 15.32 7.84 -88.97
N GLY A 63 14.29 8.57 -88.53
CA GLY A 63 13.29 9.11 -89.40
C GLY A 63 12.90 10.55 -89.01
N LEU A 64 12.50 11.32 -90.01
CA LEU A 64 11.95 12.66 -89.80
C LEU A 64 10.46 12.62 -90.14
N TYR A 65 9.63 12.83 -89.16
CA TYR A 65 8.16 12.84 -89.28
C TYR A 65 7.60 14.27 -89.06
N TRP A 66 6.57 14.59 -89.82
CA TRP A 66 5.94 15.89 -89.74
C TRP A 66 4.56 15.76 -89.06
N LEU A 67 4.39 16.36 -87.94
CA LEU A 67 3.09 16.41 -87.20
C LEU A 67 2.75 17.90 -87.00
N ASP A 68 1.63 18.37 -87.50
CA ASP A 68 1.18 19.76 -87.37
C ASP A 68 2.23 20.80 -87.81
N LEU A 69 2.94 20.50 -88.95
CA LEU A 69 4.01 21.29 -89.54
C LEU A 69 5.27 21.40 -88.67
N ILE A 70 5.38 20.64 -87.63
CA ILE A 70 6.56 20.56 -86.75
C ILE A 70 7.35 19.30 -87.16
N PRO A 71 8.63 19.41 -87.54
CA PRO A 71 9.48 18.26 -87.85
C PRO A 71 9.89 17.58 -86.53
N LYS A 72 9.62 16.27 -86.45
CA LYS A 72 10.01 15.40 -85.32
C LYS A 72 11.01 14.36 -85.80
N LEU A 73 12.22 14.38 -85.27
CA LEU A 73 13.20 13.35 -85.40
C LEU A 73 12.82 12.15 -84.49
N GLU A 74 12.60 11.01 -85.09
CA GLU A 74 12.46 9.74 -84.39
C GLU A 74 13.75 8.91 -84.62
N ILE A 75 14.29 8.48 -83.50
CA ILE A 75 15.45 7.57 -83.45
C ILE A 75 14.93 6.28 -82.77
N ARG A 76 15.10 5.14 -83.49
CA ARG A 76 14.72 3.83 -82.96
C ARG A 76 15.93 3.02 -82.56
N GLN A 77 15.82 2.23 -81.51
CA GLN A 77 16.83 1.34 -80.95
C GLN A 77 18.19 2.08 -80.78
N LEU A 78 18.15 3.21 -80.12
CA LEU A 78 19.35 3.96 -79.74
C LEU A 78 20.10 3.19 -78.67
N LYS A 79 21.38 2.93 -78.86
CA LYS A 79 22.29 2.32 -77.89
C LYS A 79 23.51 3.20 -77.72
N VAL A 80 23.82 3.52 -76.47
CA VAL A 80 25.09 4.16 -76.13
C VAL A 80 25.96 3.10 -75.46
N LEU A 81 27.10 2.81 -76.02
CA LEU A 81 28.00 1.74 -75.62
C LEU A 81 29.13 2.27 -74.73
N THR A 82 29.75 1.37 -73.96
CA THR A 82 31.02 1.71 -73.29
C THR A 82 32.12 2.08 -74.20
N LYS A 83 33.14 2.85 -73.79
CA LYS A 83 34.30 3.26 -74.58
C LYS A 83 35.05 2.09 -75.17
N GLN A 84 34.98 0.91 -74.57
CA GLN A 84 35.62 -0.31 -75.09
C GLN A 84 34.68 -1.10 -76.04
N GLY A 85 33.49 -0.62 -76.31
CA GLY A 85 32.48 -1.32 -77.14
C GLY A 85 31.83 -2.52 -76.39
N GLY A 86 30.71 -2.97 -76.91
CA GLY A 86 30.05 -4.25 -76.47
C GLY A 86 28.97 -4.24 -75.44
N THR A 87 29.00 -3.42 -74.39
CA THR A 87 27.92 -3.37 -73.44
C THR A 87 27.21 -2.01 -73.40
N PRO A 88 25.90 -1.95 -73.55
CA PRO A 88 25.19 -0.70 -73.59
C PRO A 88 25.14 -0.07 -72.17
N ILE A 89 25.48 1.22 -72.08
CA ILE A 89 25.36 2.07 -70.97
C ILE A 89 23.90 2.52 -70.81
N PHE A 90 23.29 2.87 -71.90
CA PHE A 90 21.95 3.33 -72.11
C PHE A 90 21.37 2.72 -73.41
N GLN A 91 20.11 2.28 -73.28
CA GLN A 91 19.36 1.83 -74.45
C GLN A 91 17.99 2.52 -74.43
N ALA A 92 17.51 2.92 -75.59
CA ALA A 92 16.18 3.46 -75.79
C ALA A 92 15.51 2.89 -77.00
N GLY A 93 14.30 2.33 -76.84
CA GLY A 93 13.57 1.81 -78.01
C GLY A 93 13.16 2.92 -78.98
N GLN A 94 12.78 4.05 -78.46
CA GLN A 94 12.34 5.19 -79.23
C GLN A 94 12.78 6.52 -78.63
N VAL A 95 13.37 7.40 -79.37
CA VAL A 95 13.64 8.79 -78.93
C VAL A 95 13.02 9.74 -79.98
N TYR A 96 12.15 10.63 -79.49
CA TYR A 96 11.55 11.65 -80.37
C TYR A 96 12.04 13.03 -79.94
N LEU A 97 12.50 13.81 -80.93
CA LEU A 97 12.98 15.17 -80.81
C LEU A 97 12.18 16.09 -81.76
N ALA A 98 11.35 16.94 -81.24
CA ALA A 98 10.60 17.93 -82.00
C ALA A 98 11.44 19.21 -82.10
N LEU A 99 11.68 19.70 -83.32
CA LEU A 99 12.47 20.89 -83.61
C LEU A 99 11.61 22.12 -83.60
N ASP A 100 11.98 23.15 -82.84
CA ASP A 100 11.35 24.48 -82.90
C ASP A 100 12.01 25.24 -84.06
N VAL A 101 11.43 25.06 -85.24
CA VAL A 101 11.98 25.64 -86.48
C VAL A 101 12.07 27.16 -86.44
N PHE A 102 11.06 27.79 -85.84
CA PHE A 102 11.00 29.22 -85.75
C PHE A 102 12.02 29.81 -84.77
N SER A 103 12.15 29.24 -83.64
CA SER A 103 13.17 29.61 -82.66
C SER A 103 14.56 29.29 -83.15
N SER A 104 14.78 28.20 -83.85
CA SER A 104 16.05 27.79 -84.48
C SER A 104 16.48 28.78 -85.54
N ILE A 105 15.60 29.20 -86.42
CA ILE A 105 15.92 30.21 -87.47
C ILE A 105 16.24 31.56 -86.79
N ARG A 106 15.58 31.94 -85.77
CA ARG A 106 15.74 33.24 -85.04
C ARG A 106 17.07 33.28 -84.27
N SER A 107 17.45 32.17 -83.62
CA SER A 107 18.63 32.07 -82.73
C SER A 107 19.90 31.69 -83.59
N GLY A 108 19.75 31.14 -84.77
CA GLY A 108 20.84 30.55 -85.55
C GLY A 108 21.36 29.22 -84.96
N GLU A 109 20.67 28.64 -83.89
CA GLU A 109 21.04 27.39 -83.32
C GLU A 109 19.83 26.41 -83.34
N LEU A 110 20.11 25.09 -83.35
CA LEU A 110 19.06 24.07 -83.36
C LEU A 110 18.37 24.03 -82.02
N MET A 111 17.10 24.48 -81.96
CA MET A 111 16.29 24.51 -80.76
C MET A 111 15.33 23.34 -80.80
N ILE A 112 15.33 22.53 -79.68
CA ILE A 112 14.45 21.39 -79.45
C ILE A 112 13.28 21.91 -78.66
N ALA A 113 12.05 21.74 -79.14
CA ALA A 113 10.83 22.08 -78.47
C ALA A 113 10.31 20.95 -77.57
N ASP A 114 10.33 19.73 -78.09
CA ASP A 114 9.89 18.52 -77.36
C ASP A 114 10.92 17.41 -77.40
N ALA A 115 11.12 16.72 -76.30
CA ALA A 115 11.90 15.50 -76.21
C ALA A 115 11.11 14.36 -75.62
N SER A 116 11.12 13.19 -76.23
CA SER A 116 10.46 12.01 -75.63
C SER A 116 11.33 10.78 -75.78
N ILE A 117 11.48 10.05 -74.70
CA ILE A 117 12.23 8.79 -74.64
C ILE A 117 11.25 7.70 -74.17
N ARG A 118 11.21 6.57 -74.95
CA ARG A 118 10.35 5.45 -74.69
C ARG A 118 11.12 4.15 -74.69
N ASN A 119 10.67 3.22 -73.79
CA ASN A 119 11.26 1.89 -73.67
C ASN A 119 12.81 1.93 -73.52
N ALA A 120 13.25 2.77 -72.58
CA ALA A 120 14.68 2.92 -72.26
C ALA A 120 15.09 2.04 -71.05
N GLN A 121 16.38 1.70 -71.08
CA GLN A 121 17.02 0.96 -70.00
C GLN A 121 18.31 1.66 -69.57
N LEU A 122 18.50 1.78 -68.26
CA LEU A 122 19.61 2.46 -67.66
C LEU A 122 20.03 1.73 -66.35
N LYS A 123 21.34 1.62 -66.13
CA LYS A 123 21.88 1.06 -64.88
C LYS A 123 22.56 2.15 -64.07
N VAL A 124 22.07 2.37 -62.88
CA VAL A 124 22.57 3.37 -61.96
C VAL A 124 23.13 2.69 -60.71
N GLU A 125 24.30 3.07 -60.27
CA GLU A 125 24.94 2.58 -59.06
C GLU A 125 25.21 3.77 -58.13
N HIS A 126 24.79 3.64 -56.84
CA HIS A 126 25.17 4.52 -55.76
C HIS A 126 26.28 3.83 -54.97
N THR A 127 27.47 4.32 -55.11
CA THR A 127 28.69 3.68 -54.59
C THR A 127 28.93 4.02 -53.12
N ALA A 128 29.74 3.23 -52.42
CA ALA A 128 30.01 3.39 -51.01
C ALA A 128 30.63 4.77 -50.62
N ASP A 129 31.23 5.47 -51.59
CA ASP A 129 31.74 6.83 -51.46
C ASP A 129 30.67 7.93 -51.66
N GLY A 130 29.38 7.53 -51.76
CA GLY A 130 28.22 8.43 -51.86
C GLY A 130 28.01 9.04 -53.27
N GLN A 131 28.66 8.49 -54.32
CA GLN A 131 28.50 9.01 -55.67
C GLN A 131 27.50 8.19 -56.47
N PHE A 132 26.65 8.88 -57.24
CA PHE A 132 25.79 8.26 -58.24
C PHE A 132 26.53 8.11 -59.52
N ARG A 133 26.61 6.91 -60.09
CA ARG A 133 27.28 6.56 -61.33
C ARG A 133 26.32 5.78 -62.21
N VAL A 134 26.32 6.16 -63.52
CA VAL A 134 25.72 5.29 -64.56
C VAL A 134 26.75 4.22 -64.89
N LYS A 135 26.38 2.96 -64.78
CA LYS A 135 27.32 1.85 -65.02
C LYS A 135 27.89 1.87 -66.44
N GLY A 136 29.21 1.95 -66.49
CA GLY A 136 29.94 2.07 -67.80
C GLY A 136 30.19 3.49 -68.26
N TYR A 137 29.68 4.49 -67.62
CA TYR A 137 29.95 5.92 -67.84
C TYR A 137 31.16 6.36 -67.04
N GLN A 138 32.21 6.80 -67.68
CA GLN A 138 33.45 7.31 -67.08
C GLN A 138 33.47 8.83 -67.17
N HIS A 139 33.15 9.49 -66.06
CA HIS A 139 33.26 10.98 -66.02
C HIS A 139 34.68 11.40 -65.68
N GLN A 140 35.21 12.43 -66.37
CA GLN A 140 36.57 12.93 -66.15
C GLN A 140 36.67 13.95 -64.96
N SER A 141 35.61 14.38 -64.33
CA SER A 141 35.62 15.33 -63.21
C SER A 141 35.17 14.68 -61.92
N GLN A 142 35.95 14.72 -60.84
CA GLN A 142 35.68 14.26 -59.50
C GLN A 142 34.85 15.26 -58.67
N GLN A 143 34.04 16.13 -59.26
CA GLN A 143 33.20 17.06 -58.52
C GLN A 143 31.81 16.42 -58.26
N PRO A 144 31.32 16.40 -57.01
CA PRO A 144 29.94 16.03 -56.72
C PRO A 144 29.00 16.99 -57.46
N LEU A 145 27.77 16.54 -57.71
CA LEU A 145 26.69 17.41 -58.21
C LEU A 145 26.55 18.62 -57.27
N SER A 146 27.10 19.76 -57.72
CA SER A 146 26.94 21.02 -56.97
C SER A 146 25.64 21.69 -57.36
N ASP A 147 25.15 22.62 -56.56
CA ASP A 147 23.94 23.42 -56.84
C ASP A 147 24.01 24.08 -58.22
N ASP A 148 25.21 24.43 -58.70
CA ASP A 148 25.47 24.98 -60.05
C ASP A 148 25.16 23.97 -61.14
N ASN A 149 25.42 22.67 -60.93
CA ASN A 149 25.12 21.61 -61.87
C ASN A 149 23.60 21.36 -61.96
N ILE A 150 22.90 21.40 -60.84
CA ILE A 150 21.44 21.31 -60.77
C ILE A 150 20.81 22.51 -61.50
N GLN A 151 21.31 23.69 -61.28
CA GLN A 151 20.85 24.91 -61.99
C GLN A 151 21.12 24.81 -63.52
N THR A 152 22.21 24.25 -63.92
CA THR A 152 22.55 24.04 -65.35
C THR A 152 21.58 23.05 -65.97
N VAL A 153 21.30 21.91 -65.35
CA VAL A 153 20.31 20.93 -65.82
C VAL A 153 18.90 21.53 -65.85
N PHE A 154 18.54 22.28 -64.83
CA PHE A 154 17.26 22.98 -64.76
C PHE A 154 17.15 24.01 -65.93
N ASN A 155 18.17 24.82 -66.18
CA ASN A 155 18.19 25.79 -67.27
C ASN A 155 18.13 25.10 -68.62
N TRP A 156 18.71 23.92 -68.80
CA TRP A 156 18.61 23.12 -70.05
C TRP A 156 17.18 22.55 -70.17
N LEU A 157 16.57 22.01 -69.12
CA LEU A 157 15.20 21.49 -69.13
C LEU A 157 14.17 22.61 -69.39
N THR A 158 14.37 23.83 -68.87
CA THR A 158 13.46 24.97 -69.11
C THR A 158 13.52 25.48 -70.59
N ARG A 159 14.56 25.12 -71.38
CA ARG A 159 14.56 25.39 -72.83
C ARG A 159 13.67 24.47 -73.62
N LEU A 160 13.37 23.23 -73.09
CA LEU A 160 12.43 22.30 -73.68
C LEU A 160 11.01 22.70 -73.28
N LYS A 161 10.12 22.86 -74.27
CA LYS A 161 8.69 23.13 -73.96
C LYS A 161 7.99 21.91 -73.32
N HIS A 162 8.37 20.70 -73.85
CA HIS A 162 7.86 19.43 -73.31
C HIS A 162 9.01 18.38 -73.34
N SER A 163 9.06 17.65 -72.26
CA SER A 163 9.90 16.45 -72.13
C SER A 163 9.04 15.28 -71.58
N ARG A 164 9.19 14.08 -72.18
CA ARG A 164 8.45 12.89 -71.78
C ARG A 164 9.34 11.67 -71.70
N LEU A 165 9.19 10.92 -70.67
CA LEU A 165 9.72 9.57 -70.52
C LEU A 165 8.55 8.59 -70.41
N ALA A 166 8.66 7.45 -71.08
CA ALA A 166 7.65 6.39 -70.98
C ALA A 166 8.31 5.02 -71.01
N ASN A 167 7.94 4.19 -70.03
CA ASN A 167 8.47 2.84 -69.88
C ASN A 167 10.02 2.82 -69.83
N VAL A 168 10.59 3.61 -68.85
CA VAL A 168 12.05 3.64 -68.63
C VAL A 168 12.40 2.75 -67.46
N GLN A 169 13.14 1.69 -67.75
CA GLN A 169 13.58 0.74 -66.73
C GLN A 169 14.94 1.19 -66.18
N VAL A 170 14.99 1.45 -64.87
CA VAL A 170 16.22 1.84 -64.18
C VAL A 170 16.61 0.70 -63.22
N GLN A 171 17.69 0.00 -63.52
CA GLN A 171 18.27 -0.95 -62.61
C GLN A 171 19.20 -0.21 -61.67
N TYR A 172 18.70 0.03 -60.45
CA TYR A 172 19.41 0.76 -59.39
C TYR A 172 20.13 -0.22 -58.47
N LYS A 173 21.38 0.05 -58.15
CA LYS A 173 22.15 -0.65 -57.13
C LYS A 173 22.70 0.36 -56.14
N ASP A 174 22.41 0.13 -54.87
CA ASP A 174 22.91 0.95 -53.78
C ASP A 174 23.85 0.13 -52.89
N ASP A 175 25.13 0.52 -52.83
CA ASP A 175 26.14 -0.15 -52.00
C ASP A 175 26.03 0.28 -50.51
N ASN A 176 25.46 1.45 -50.22
CA ASN A 176 25.26 1.95 -48.86
C ASN A 176 23.95 1.42 -48.25
N GLU A 177 22.91 1.31 -49.09
CA GLU A 177 21.58 0.83 -48.67
C GLU A 177 21.09 -0.25 -49.65
N PRO A 178 21.59 -1.48 -49.56
CA PRO A 178 21.23 -2.57 -50.47
C PRO A 178 19.72 -2.83 -50.58
N ALA A 179 18.93 -2.48 -49.51
CA ALA A 179 17.48 -2.60 -49.52
C ALA A 179 16.79 -1.73 -50.59
N LEU A 180 17.41 -0.64 -51.00
CA LEU A 180 16.92 0.24 -52.08
C LEU A 180 17.29 -0.26 -53.48
N SER A 181 18.13 -1.28 -53.59
CA SER A 181 18.54 -1.84 -54.90
C SER A 181 17.37 -2.61 -55.51
N GLY A 182 17.16 -2.40 -56.80
CA GLY A 182 16.10 -3.06 -57.52
C GLY A 182 15.84 -2.48 -58.90
N GLN A 183 14.80 -2.97 -59.56
CA GLN A 183 14.37 -2.47 -60.85
C GLN A 183 13.21 -1.46 -60.65
N TYR A 184 13.47 -0.22 -60.97
CA TYR A 184 12.48 0.85 -60.99
C TYR A 184 12.02 1.05 -62.45
N ILE A 185 10.70 1.30 -62.62
CA ILE A 185 10.14 1.54 -63.95
C ILE A 185 9.48 2.92 -63.92
N ILE A 186 10.03 3.88 -64.60
CA ILE A 186 9.36 5.13 -64.92
C ILE A 186 8.29 4.81 -65.95
N GLU A 187 7.07 4.58 -65.55
CA GLU A 187 5.95 4.28 -66.45
C GLU A 187 5.70 5.46 -67.36
N GLN A 188 5.58 6.64 -66.78
CA GLN A 188 5.60 7.90 -67.51
C GLN A 188 6.17 9.01 -66.63
N ALA A 189 6.91 9.93 -67.27
CA ALA A 189 7.23 11.19 -66.67
C ALA A 189 7.12 12.29 -67.75
N SER A 190 6.60 13.43 -67.35
CA SER A 190 6.45 14.56 -68.24
C SER A 190 6.82 15.87 -67.53
N LEU A 191 7.53 16.73 -68.30
CA LEU A 191 7.81 18.09 -67.91
C LEU A 191 7.25 19.00 -69.00
N ARG A 192 6.42 19.96 -68.62
CA ARG A 192 5.93 20.99 -69.51
C ARG A 192 6.28 22.36 -68.99
N PHE A 193 6.84 23.16 -69.87
CA PHE A 193 7.08 24.56 -69.60
C PHE A 193 6.34 25.44 -70.58
N ASN A 194 5.39 26.19 -70.07
CA ASN A 194 4.54 27.07 -70.88
C ASN A 194 4.56 28.50 -70.33
N ASN A 195 5.34 29.38 -71.02
CA ASN A 195 5.50 30.80 -70.73
C ASN A 195 5.80 31.19 -69.30
N GLN A 196 4.96 30.90 -68.36
CA GLN A 196 5.06 31.26 -66.95
C GLN A 196 4.65 30.10 -66.04
N GLN A 197 4.35 28.95 -66.58
CA GLN A 197 3.93 27.79 -65.84
C GLN A 197 4.82 26.59 -66.08
N PHE A 198 5.29 25.98 -65.02
CA PHE A 198 5.96 24.69 -65.00
C PHE A 198 5.02 23.60 -64.50
N ILE A 199 4.89 22.52 -65.23
CA ILE A 199 4.11 21.33 -64.89
C ILE A 199 4.98 20.10 -64.97
N SER A 200 5.06 19.32 -63.94
CA SER A 200 5.76 18.03 -63.84
C SER A 200 4.80 16.96 -63.38
N GLU A 201 4.81 15.81 -64.03
CA GLU A 201 4.05 14.61 -63.68
C GLU A 201 4.98 13.41 -63.83
N ALA A 202 5.00 12.49 -62.90
CA ALA A 202 5.76 11.25 -62.99
C ALA A 202 5.05 10.12 -62.25
N THR A 203 5.04 8.95 -62.82
CA THR A 203 4.61 7.69 -62.24
C THR A 203 5.79 6.73 -62.29
N LEU A 204 6.19 6.26 -61.11
CA LEU A 204 7.33 5.36 -60.92
C LEU A 204 6.81 4.07 -60.24
N ALA A 205 6.89 2.93 -60.94
CA ALA A 205 6.71 1.64 -60.31
C ALA A 205 8.00 1.28 -59.53
N LEU A 206 7.84 0.89 -58.31
CA LEU A 206 8.90 0.54 -57.38
C LEU A 206 9.30 -0.94 -57.51
N PRO A 207 10.47 -1.35 -57.08
CA PRO A 207 10.77 -2.77 -56.85
C PRO A 207 9.76 -3.38 -55.91
N GLU A 208 9.30 -4.62 -56.15
CA GLU A 208 8.32 -5.34 -55.31
C GLU A 208 8.71 -5.35 -53.81
N THR A 209 9.99 -5.29 -53.51
CA THR A 209 10.48 -5.22 -52.14
C THR A 209 10.25 -3.87 -51.46
N LEU A 210 10.00 -2.80 -52.23
CA LEU A 210 9.83 -1.44 -51.71
C LEU A 210 8.40 -0.93 -51.78
N GLY A 211 7.53 -1.59 -52.54
CA GLY A 211 6.14 -1.21 -52.71
C GLY A 211 5.67 -1.25 -54.15
N ASN A 212 4.49 -0.67 -54.40
CA ASN A 212 3.87 -0.68 -55.74
C ASN A 212 4.34 0.52 -56.57
N SER A 213 3.92 1.73 -56.19
CA SER A 213 4.16 2.90 -57.04
C SER A 213 4.32 4.21 -56.27
N LEU A 214 4.95 5.17 -56.95
CA LEU A 214 5.05 6.55 -56.54
C LEU A 214 4.56 7.45 -57.71
N GLU A 215 3.58 8.30 -57.44
CA GLU A 215 3.11 9.31 -58.38
C GLU A 215 3.47 10.71 -57.87
N LEU A 216 4.05 11.53 -58.72
CA LEU A 216 4.41 12.91 -58.42
C LEU A 216 3.74 13.82 -59.47
N SER A 217 3.07 14.88 -59.02
CA SER A 217 2.59 15.96 -59.86
C SER A 217 2.98 17.29 -59.21
N ALA A 218 3.60 18.18 -59.96
CA ALA A 218 3.92 19.50 -59.47
C ALA A 218 3.60 20.56 -60.51
N THR A 219 3.01 21.68 -60.08
CA THR A 219 2.75 22.85 -60.89
C THR A 219 3.31 24.09 -60.21
N ALA A 220 4.07 24.91 -60.91
CA ALA A 220 4.62 26.16 -60.40
C ALA A 220 4.33 27.33 -61.37
N GLN A 221 4.03 28.48 -60.80
CA GLN A 221 3.96 29.76 -61.55
C GLN A 221 5.29 30.45 -61.39
N ILE A 222 5.85 30.92 -62.52
CA ILE A 222 7.16 31.53 -62.60
C ILE A 222 6.96 32.95 -63.20
N ASN A 223 7.55 33.93 -62.57
CA ASN A 223 7.54 35.30 -63.13
C ASN A 223 8.64 35.50 -64.20
N ASP A 224 8.65 36.66 -64.87
CA ASP A 224 9.62 36.97 -65.90
C ASP A 224 11.08 37.04 -65.43
N ALA A 225 11.34 37.13 -64.11
CA ALA A 225 12.65 37.03 -63.44
C ALA A 225 13.02 35.57 -63.04
N VAL A 226 12.26 34.57 -63.52
CA VAL A 226 12.47 33.13 -63.22
C VAL A 226 12.30 32.79 -61.73
N ASN A 227 11.62 33.61 -60.97
CA ASN A 227 11.28 33.28 -59.59
C ASN A 227 9.92 32.58 -59.50
N ILE A 228 9.86 31.52 -58.67
CA ILE A 228 8.61 30.80 -58.36
C ILE A 228 7.74 31.70 -57.49
N THR A 229 6.53 32.06 -58.01
CA THR A 229 5.57 32.89 -57.29
C THR A 229 4.54 32.08 -56.51
N SER A 230 4.12 30.99 -57.05
CA SER A 230 3.26 30.00 -56.38
C SER A 230 3.55 28.59 -56.91
N TRP A 231 3.30 27.61 -56.07
CA TRP A 231 3.45 26.23 -56.50
C TRP A 231 2.45 25.34 -55.76
N GLN A 232 2.14 24.21 -56.38
CA GLN A 232 1.41 23.10 -55.83
C GLN A 232 2.07 21.79 -56.18
N GLY A 233 2.08 20.83 -55.26
CA GLY A 233 2.61 19.51 -55.48
C GLY A 233 1.68 18.45 -54.93
N LEU A 234 1.58 17.36 -55.68
CA LEU A 234 0.86 16.15 -55.27
C LEU A 234 1.85 14.99 -55.30
N LEU A 235 1.95 14.27 -54.19
CA LEU A 235 2.69 13.01 -54.09
C LEU A 235 1.72 11.91 -53.64
N ARG A 236 1.64 10.83 -54.41
CA ARG A 236 0.95 9.62 -54.06
C ARG A 236 1.93 8.49 -53.86
N LEU A 237 1.78 7.76 -52.80
CA LEU A 237 2.53 6.56 -52.47
C LEU A 237 1.53 5.40 -52.38
N ASP A 238 1.85 4.28 -52.98
CA ASP A 238 1.00 3.10 -52.98
C ASP A 238 1.76 1.92 -52.38
N GLU A 239 1.37 1.48 -51.18
CA GLU A 239 1.95 0.37 -50.39
C GLU A 239 3.49 0.45 -50.27
N VAL A 240 4.03 1.61 -49.95
CA VAL A 240 5.49 1.82 -49.88
C VAL A 240 6.04 1.35 -48.53
N SER A 241 7.04 0.47 -48.53
CA SER A 241 7.71 -0.03 -47.33
C SER A 241 8.60 1.05 -46.72
N LEU A 242 8.08 1.74 -45.70
CA LEU A 242 8.80 2.82 -45.01
C LEU A 242 9.99 2.30 -44.20
N GLY A 243 9.91 1.15 -43.61
CA GLY A 243 10.97 0.57 -42.80
C GLY A 243 12.23 0.37 -43.62
N LYS A 244 12.09 -0.08 -44.89
CA LYS A 244 13.24 -0.24 -45.82
C LYS A 244 13.82 1.09 -46.26
N LEU A 245 12.97 2.10 -46.45
CA LEU A 245 13.41 3.44 -46.84
C LEU A 245 14.08 4.20 -45.69
N LEU A 246 13.65 3.99 -44.43
CA LEU A 246 14.06 4.76 -43.25
C LEU A 246 14.97 3.98 -42.31
N LYS A 247 15.32 2.73 -42.60
CA LYS A 247 15.97 1.76 -41.68
C LYS A 247 17.16 2.30 -40.89
N LYS A 248 17.91 3.23 -41.45
CA LYS A 248 19.08 3.85 -40.78
C LYS A 248 18.75 5.19 -40.10
N ARG A 249 17.55 5.69 -40.22
CA ARG A 249 17.17 7.00 -39.67
C ARG A 249 16.39 6.82 -38.40
N ALA A 250 16.97 7.26 -37.27
CA ALA A 250 16.28 7.39 -36.03
C ALA A 250 15.84 8.85 -35.85
N TYR A 251 14.60 9.04 -35.43
CA TYR A 251 14.12 10.34 -34.99
C TYR A 251 13.98 10.35 -33.44
N ARG A 252 14.82 11.15 -32.78
CA ARG A 252 14.90 11.24 -31.31
C ARG A 252 15.02 9.87 -30.62
N GLY A 253 15.69 8.91 -31.24
CA GLY A 253 15.92 7.59 -30.69
C GLY A 253 14.95 6.51 -31.17
N ALA A 254 13.80 6.86 -31.71
CA ALA A 254 12.86 5.92 -32.30
C ALA A 254 13.22 5.63 -33.76
N LYS A 255 13.13 4.37 -34.18
CA LYS A 255 13.31 3.88 -35.55
C LYS A 255 12.04 3.22 -36.03
N LEU A 256 11.78 3.36 -37.33
CA LEU A 256 10.75 2.59 -38.01
C LEU A 256 11.42 1.40 -38.72
N ASP A 257 11.14 0.20 -38.22
CA ASP A 257 11.78 -1.02 -38.76
C ASP A 257 10.97 -1.66 -39.88
N ASP A 258 9.65 -1.56 -39.86
CA ASP A 258 8.73 -2.02 -40.88
C ASP A 258 7.51 -1.09 -41.01
N GLY A 259 6.66 -1.30 -41.99
CA GLY A 259 5.42 -0.57 -42.24
C GLY A 259 5.17 -0.29 -43.70
N LEU A 260 3.93 -0.49 -44.13
CA LEU A 260 3.47 -0.19 -45.50
C LEU A 260 2.67 1.13 -45.48
N LEU A 261 3.10 2.08 -46.31
CA LEU A 261 2.47 3.39 -46.42
C LEU A 261 1.74 3.55 -47.75
N THR A 262 0.45 3.80 -47.69
CA THR A 262 -0.33 4.38 -48.75
C THR A 262 -0.66 5.82 -48.40
N ALA A 263 -0.27 6.79 -49.21
CA ALA A 263 -0.46 8.19 -48.85
C ALA A 263 -0.68 9.09 -50.09
N THR A 264 -1.48 10.12 -49.88
CA THR A 264 -1.64 11.24 -50.81
C THR A 264 -1.28 12.54 -50.11
N LEU A 265 -0.15 13.13 -50.47
CA LEU A 265 0.29 14.42 -49.93
C LEU A 265 0.05 15.52 -50.99
N ASN A 266 -0.75 16.51 -50.66
CA ASN A 266 -0.96 17.71 -51.47
C ASN A 266 -0.37 18.91 -50.74
N VAL A 267 0.54 19.61 -51.37
CA VAL A 267 1.18 20.79 -50.76
C VAL A 267 1.02 21.98 -51.73
N GLN A 268 0.63 23.13 -51.21
CA GLN A 268 0.51 24.32 -52.04
C GLN A 268 1.02 25.57 -51.28
N LYS A 269 1.63 26.47 -52.04
CA LYS A 269 2.08 27.77 -51.54
C LYS A 269 1.84 28.82 -52.60
N ALA A 270 1.04 29.81 -52.31
CA ALA A 270 0.89 31.02 -53.12
C ALA A 270 1.84 32.13 -52.63
N SER A 271 2.13 33.10 -53.47
CA SER A 271 2.97 34.26 -53.14
C SER A 271 2.41 35.00 -51.91
N GLN A 272 3.25 35.14 -50.87
CA GLN A 272 2.86 35.79 -49.61
C GLN A 272 1.70 35.14 -48.83
N GLN A 273 1.29 33.91 -49.15
CA GLN A 273 0.27 33.16 -48.45
C GLN A 273 0.88 32.00 -47.62
N ALA A 274 0.06 31.44 -46.77
CA ALA A 274 0.39 30.29 -46.00
C ALA A 274 0.81 29.10 -46.86
N LEU A 275 1.73 28.29 -46.39
CA LEU A 275 1.95 26.95 -46.88
C LEU A 275 0.85 26.07 -46.39
N LEU A 276 0.09 25.47 -47.29
CA LEU A 276 -0.97 24.52 -46.95
C LEU A 276 -0.53 23.13 -47.42
N ALA A 277 -0.55 22.18 -46.48
CA ALA A 277 -0.28 20.79 -46.79
C ALA A 277 -1.43 19.91 -46.30
N GLY A 278 -1.99 19.12 -47.20
CA GLY A 278 -2.98 18.09 -46.91
C GLY A 278 -2.36 16.71 -47.11
N LEU A 279 -2.51 15.84 -46.13
CA LEU A 279 -2.01 14.47 -46.19
C LEU A 279 -3.17 13.54 -45.82
N GLU A 280 -3.50 12.67 -46.76
CA GLU A 280 -4.29 11.47 -46.54
C GLU A 280 -3.32 10.31 -46.48
N LEU A 281 -3.34 9.57 -45.37
CA LEU A 281 -2.42 8.47 -45.18
C LEU A 281 -3.11 7.24 -44.60
N GLU A 282 -2.60 6.09 -44.97
CA GLU A 282 -2.83 4.80 -44.33
C GLU A 282 -1.47 4.11 -44.17
N LEU A 283 -1.07 3.90 -42.94
CA LEU A 283 0.13 3.17 -42.55
C LEU A 283 -0.31 1.90 -41.85
N THR A 284 0.11 0.74 -42.35
CA THR A 284 -0.22 -0.56 -41.82
C THR A 284 1.02 -1.35 -41.44
N ASP A 285 0.87 -2.26 -40.46
CA ASP A 285 1.90 -3.21 -40.04
C ASP A 285 3.23 -2.54 -39.70
N ALA A 286 3.16 -1.37 -39.06
CA ALA A 286 4.35 -0.62 -38.70
C ALA A 286 4.94 -1.10 -37.37
N THR A 287 6.26 -1.31 -37.38
CA THR A 287 7.02 -1.66 -36.19
C THR A 287 8.01 -0.55 -35.88
N LEU A 288 7.94 0.00 -34.66
CA LEU A 288 8.87 1.00 -34.17
C LEU A 288 9.75 0.40 -33.08
N SER A 289 11.07 0.68 -33.12
CA SER A 289 12.00 0.22 -32.10
C SER A 289 12.85 1.36 -31.51
N SER A 290 13.39 1.13 -30.30
CA SER A 290 14.35 2.06 -29.69
C SER A 290 15.74 1.89 -30.35
N SER A 291 16.44 3.00 -30.53
CA SER A 291 17.84 2.96 -30.94
C SER A 291 18.82 2.69 -29.80
N LYS A 292 18.36 2.60 -28.54
CA LYS A 292 19.19 2.28 -27.39
C LYS A 292 19.23 0.76 -27.19
N PRO A 293 20.42 0.14 -27.09
CA PRO A 293 20.54 -1.32 -27.06
C PRO A 293 20.15 -1.99 -25.71
N ASP A 294 19.99 -1.21 -24.64
CA ASP A 294 19.82 -1.73 -23.27
C ASP A 294 18.47 -1.38 -22.63
N ASP A 295 17.51 -0.88 -23.38
CA ASP A 295 16.19 -0.55 -22.84
C ASP A 295 15.28 -1.78 -22.76
N GLU A 296 14.61 -1.95 -21.61
CA GLU A 296 13.61 -2.99 -21.34
C GLU A 296 12.41 -2.95 -22.31
N PHE A 297 12.17 -1.79 -22.93
CA PHE A 297 11.11 -1.52 -23.89
C PHE A 297 11.71 -1.27 -25.27
N THR A 298 11.78 -2.29 -26.08
CA THR A 298 12.54 -2.26 -27.34
C THR A 298 11.69 -2.06 -28.60
N GLU A 299 10.40 -2.37 -28.56
CA GLU A 299 9.56 -2.45 -29.76
C GLU A 299 8.10 -2.11 -29.49
N VAL A 300 7.46 -1.42 -30.42
CA VAL A 300 6.03 -1.08 -30.43
C VAL A 300 5.44 -1.40 -31.78
N SER A 301 4.33 -2.16 -31.79
CA SER A 301 3.56 -2.45 -33.01
C SER A 301 2.45 -1.42 -33.19
N LEU A 302 2.45 -0.76 -34.33
CA LEU A 302 1.37 0.10 -34.83
C LEU A 302 0.73 -0.61 -36.02
N GLU A 303 -0.39 -1.30 -35.76
CA GLU A 303 -1.04 -2.15 -36.76
C GLU A 303 -1.70 -1.30 -37.86
N GLN A 304 -2.27 -0.15 -37.46
CA GLN A 304 -2.87 0.77 -38.43
C GLN A 304 -2.85 2.22 -37.91
N LEU A 305 -2.50 3.15 -38.80
CA LEU A 305 -2.73 4.58 -38.61
C LEU A 305 -3.31 5.11 -39.94
N MET A 306 -4.55 5.59 -39.92
CA MET A 306 -5.16 6.21 -41.11
C MET A 306 -5.83 7.52 -40.73
N GLY A 307 -5.90 8.45 -41.67
CA GLY A 307 -6.57 9.72 -41.46
C GLY A 307 -6.23 10.80 -42.45
N HIS A 308 -6.92 11.94 -42.30
CA HIS A 308 -6.70 13.13 -43.10
C HIS A 308 -6.05 14.20 -42.25
N PHE A 309 -4.88 14.65 -42.62
CA PHE A 309 -4.10 15.65 -41.89
C PHE A 309 -3.95 16.90 -42.74
N GLN A 310 -4.07 18.04 -42.09
CA GLN A 310 -3.90 19.35 -42.75
C GLN A 310 -2.94 20.18 -41.90
N LEU A 311 -1.90 20.71 -42.53
CA LEU A 311 -0.92 21.64 -41.96
C LEU A 311 -1.06 22.99 -42.66
N ASP A 312 -1.32 24.02 -41.89
CA ASP A 312 -1.29 25.41 -42.31
C ASP A 312 -0.12 26.11 -41.64
N TYR A 313 0.82 26.68 -42.45
CA TYR A 313 2.01 27.34 -41.89
C TYR A 313 2.19 28.75 -42.52
N ALA A 314 2.21 29.75 -41.68
CA ALA A 314 2.44 31.16 -42.09
C ALA A 314 3.13 31.95 -41.00
N ASP A 315 4.11 32.76 -41.31
CA ASP A 315 4.74 33.76 -40.43
C ASP A 315 5.12 33.23 -39.02
N LYS A 316 5.67 32.02 -38.96
CA LYS A 316 6.01 31.28 -37.74
C LYS A 316 4.78 30.78 -36.91
N GLN A 317 3.58 30.95 -37.44
CA GLN A 317 2.38 30.27 -36.91
C GLN A 317 2.17 28.97 -37.67
N TRP A 318 1.65 27.96 -36.97
CA TRP A 318 1.24 26.76 -37.66
C TRP A 318 -0.01 26.15 -36.97
N GLN A 319 -0.81 25.50 -37.79
CA GLN A 319 -1.96 24.72 -37.32
C GLN A 319 -1.91 23.36 -37.97
N LEU A 320 -1.96 22.31 -37.17
CA LEU A 320 -2.04 20.91 -37.60
C LEU A 320 -3.38 20.33 -37.15
N GLN A 321 -4.16 19.91 -38.13
CA GLN A 321 -5.43 19.25 -37.93
C GLN A 321 -5.38 17.80 -38.40
N GLY A 322 -5.94 16.88 -37.61
CA GLY A 322 -6.22 15.51 -38.00
C GLY A 322 -7.71 15.25 -37.94
N LYS A 323 -8.27 14.68 -38.99
CA LYS A 323 -9.70 14.34 -39.11
C LYS A 323 -9.84 12.87 -39.47
N GLN A 324 -10.87 12.23 -38.92
CA GLN A 324 -11.16 10.82 -39.13
C GLN A 324 -9.92 9.94 -38.86
N VAL A 325 -9.12 10.31 -37.86
CA VAL A 325 -7.93 9.57 -37.48
C VAL A 325 -8.35 8.29 -36.78
N GLN A 326 -7.87 7.17 -37.30
CA GLN A 326 -8.05 5.83 -36.74
C GLN A 326 -6.66 5.27 -36.41
N ILE A 327 -6.49 4.78 -35.23
CA ILE A 327 -5.23 4.18 -34.74
C ILE A 327 -5.57 2.80 -34.18
N LYS A 328 -4.83 1.79 -34.60
CA LYS A 328 -4.87 0.47 -34.00
C LYS A 328 -3.47 0.10 -33.55
N MET A 329 -3.32 -0.14 -32.24
CA MET A 329 -2.02 -0.36 -31.63
C MET A 329 -2.12 -1.41 -30.53
N ALA A 330 -1.22 -2.37 -30.49
CA ALA A 330 -1.24 -3.48 -29.53
C ALA A 330 -2.57 -4.26 -29.47
N GLY A 331 -3.26 -4.40 -30.62
CA GLY A 331 -4.54 -5.09 -30.74
C GLY A 331 -5.77 -4.22 -30.40
N GLU A 332 -5.57 -3.03 -29.87
CA GLU A 332 -6.64 -2.10 -29.45
C GLU A 332 -6.85 -1.01 -30.50
N GLU A 333 -8.12 -0.74 -30.83
CA GLU A 333 -8.51 0.29 -31.78
C GLU A 333 -8.97 1.57 -31.06
N TRP A 334 -8.50 2.73 -31.53
CA TRP A 334 -9.01 4.02 -31.06
C TRP A 334 -10.37 4.32 -31.67
N PRO A 335 -11.27 4.97 -30.92
CA PRO A 335 -12.43 5.61 -31.54
C PRO A 335 -11.98 6.59 -32.62
N THR A 336 -12.76 6.72 -33.70
CA THR A 336 -12.45 7.70 -34.74
C THR A 336 -12.21 9.08 -34.12
N THR A 337 -10.99 9.57 -34.28
CA THR A 337 -10.49 10.73 -33.53
C THR A 337 -10.27 11.92 -34.46
N PHE A 338 -10.43 13.11 -33.91
CA PHE A 338 -9.93 14.34 -34.49
C PHE A 338 -8.97 15.03 -33.52
N PHE A 339 -8.04 15.81 -34.06
CA PHE A 339 -7.25 16.75 -33.28
C PHE A 339 -7.01 18.04 -34.08
N ASP A 340 -6.77 19.11 -33.35
CA ASP A 340 -6.43 20.44 -33.88
C ASP A 340 -5.43 21.08 -32.92
N ILE A 341 -4.20 21.25 -33.37
CA ILE A 341 -3.10 21.82 -32.60
C ILE A 341 -2.58 23.03 -33.35
N LYS A 342 -2.43 24.15 -32.68
CA LYS A 342 -1.91 25.38 -33.27
C LYS A 342 -0.89 26.05 -32.37
N GLN A 343 0.09 26.69 -33.01
CA GLN A 343 1.05 27.59 -32.37
C GLN A 343 0.89 29.00 -32.92
N GLU A 344 0.71 29.95 -32.03
CA GLU A 344 0.62 31.36 -32.36
C GLU A 344 2.01 32.02 -32.45
N THR A 345 2.10 33.23 -33.03
CA THR A 345 3.37 33.95 -33.19
C THR A 345 4.06 34.27 -31.87
N ASN A 346 3.31 34.42 -30.77
CA ASN A 346 3.84 34.62 -29.42
C ASN A 346 4.39 33.37 -28.75
N GLY A 347 4.37 32.22 -29.45
CA GLY A 347 4.84 30.94 -28.94
C GLY A 347 3.76 30.15 -28.16
N GLU A 348 2.56 30.68 -27.98
CA GLU A 348 1.46 29.99 -27.35
C GLU A 348 1.04 28.78 -28.17
N LEU A 349 1.00 27.61 -27.54
CA LEU A 349 0.55 26.34 -28.09
C LEU A 349 -0.82 26.00 -27.51
N SER A 350 -1.78 25.76 -28.38
CA SER A 350 -3.10 25.30 -27.97
C SER A 350 -3.55 24.12 -28.81
N GLY A 351 -4.40 23.28 -28.23
CA GLY A 351 -4.87 22.10 -28.95
C GLY A 351 -6.17 21.54 -28.41
N LYS A 352 -6.79 20.74 -29.28
CA LYS A 352 -7.98 19.93 -28.98
C LYS A 352 -7.79 18.53 -29.54
N ALA A 353 -8.28 17.53 -28.85
CA ALA A 353 -8.37 16.16 -29.34
C ALA A 353 -9.64 15.51 -28.80
N SER A 354 -10.34 14.74 -29.61
CA SER A 354 -11.53 14.02 -29.16
C SER A 354 -11.19 12.83 -28.27
N PHE A 355 -10.06 12.17 -28.54
CA PHE A 355 -9.62 10.99 -27.83
C PHE A 355 -8.09 10.85 -27.86
N ILE A 356 -7.48 10.39 -26.77
CA ILE A 356 -6.07 10.03 -26.64
C ILE A 356 -5.98 8.83 -25.69
N ARG A 357 -5.31 7.75 -26.12
CA ARG A 357 -4.96 6.63 -25.26
C ARG A 357 -3.55 6.81 -24.73
N LEU A 358 -3.44 6.98 -23.40
CA LEU A 358 -2.16 7.28 -22.77
C LEU A 358 -1.16 6.14 -22.84
N SER A 359 -1.61 4.88 -22.76
CA SER A 359 -0.75 3.71 -22.88
C SER A 359 0.03 3.70 -24.19
N ASP A 360 -0.63 4.07 -25.29
CA ASP A 360 -0.04 4.07 -26.61
C ASP A 360 0.93 5.23 -26.79
N ILE A 361 0.52 6.42 -26.32
CA ILE A 361 1.41 7.60 -26.30
C ILE A 361 2.63 7.34 -25.42
N THR A 362 2.44 6.73 -24.25
CA THR A 362 3.52 6.37 -23.33
C THR A 362 4.49 5.36 -23.99
N SER A 363 3.94 4.33 -24.64
CA SER A 363 4.74 3.32 -25.35
C SER A 363 5.59 3.94 -26.45
N LEU A 364 4.99 4.84 -27.24
CA LEU A 364 5.74 5.58 -28.28
C LEU A 364 6.79 6.53 -27.68
N ALA A 365 6.45 7.20 -26.58
CA ALA A 365 7.36 8.11 -25.88
C ALA A 365 8.57 7.38 -25.28
N LEU A 366 8.40 6.16 -24.79
CA LEU A 366 9.48 5.35 -24.21
C LEU A 366 10.53 4.96 -25.26
N LEU A 367 10.17 4.90 -26.55
CA LEU A 367 11.13 4.68 -27.65
C LEU A 367 12.00 5.91 -27.92
N MET A 368 11.61 7.09 -27.47
CA MET A 368 12.27 8.34 -27.77
C MET A 368 13.32 8.72 -26.72
N ASN A 369 14.34 9.49 -27.14
CA ASN A 369 15.29 10.13 -26.23
C ASN A 369 14.69 11.44 -25.68
N ASP A 370 15.20 11.87 -24.52
CA ASP A 370 14.87 13.18 -23.93
C ASP A 370 13.41 13.37 -23.55
N MET A 371 12.71 12.29 -23.18
CA MET A 371 11.37 12.37 -22.62
C MET A 371 11.40 12.86 -21.17
N PRO A 372 10.36 13.60 -20.72
CA PRO A 372 10.26 14.02 -19.32
C PRO A 372 10.31 12.83 -18.37
N ALA A 373 11.15 12.93 -17.34
CA ALA A 373 11.34 11.85 -16.34
C ALA A 373 10.04 11.41 -15.68
N VAL A 374 9.08 12.32 -15.50
CA VAL A 374 7.76 12.01 -14.98
C VAL A 374 7.04 10.98 -15.85
N LEU A 375 7.02 11.16 -17.17
CA LEU A 375 6.35 10.26 -18.11
C LEU A 375 6.99 8.87 -18.12
N VAL A 376 8.33 8.83 -18.14
CA VAL A 376 9.11 7.59 -18.18
C VAL A 376 8.91 6.76 -16.89
N ASN A 377 8.89 7.43 -15.74
CA ASN A 377 8.80 6.73 -14.44
C ASN A 377 7.37 6.41 -14.04
N THR A 378 6.41 7.29 -14.36
CA THR A 378 5.00 7.04 -14.00
C THR A 378 4.27 6.12 -14.97
N LYS A 379 4.74 6.00 -16.21
CA LYS A 379 4.16 5.15 -17.28
C LYS A 379 2.62 5.26 -17.34
N PRO A 380 2.07 6.45 -17.59
CA PRO A 380 0.63 6.65 -17.52
C PRO A 380 -0.10 5.85 -18.60
N ALA A 381 -1.24 5.27 -18.22
CA ALA A 381 -2.17 4.54 -19.09
C ALA A 381 -3.60 5.03 -18.84
N GLY A 382 -4.52 4.68 -19.73
CA GLY A 382 -5.93 5.09 -19.67
C GLY A 382 -6.35 5.94 -20.87
N ASP A 383 -7.63 6.30 -20.91
CA ASP A 383 -8.23 7.00 -22.03
C ASP A 383 -8.61 8.45 -21.66
N LEU A 384 -8.19 9.41 -22.49
CA LEU A 384 -8.54 10.81 -22.38
C LEU A 384 -9.53 11.17 -23.50
N GLN A 385 -10.60 11.86 -23.15
CA GLN A 385 -11.65 12.29 -24.06
C GLN A 385 -11.86 13.81 -23.98
N ASN A 386 -12.22 14.43 -25.13
CA ASN A 386 -12.52 15.85 -25.22
C ASN A 386 -11.41 16.74 -24.66
N VAL A 387 -10.16 16.36 -24.95
CA VAL A 387 -8.98 17.09 -24.49
C VAL A 387 -8.91 18.46 -25.14
N SER A 388 -8.70 19.50 -24.35
CA SER A 388 -8.35 20.84 -24.83
C SER A 388 -7.33 21.48 -23.90
N PHE A 389 -6.32 22.12 -24.47
CA PHE A 389 -5.27 22.75 -23.70
C PHE A 389 -4.78 24.05 -24.32
N ALA A 390 -4.21 24.90 -23.48
CA ALA A 390 -3.39 26.05 -23.92
C ALA A 390 -2.16 26.16 -23.01
N TYR A 391 -1.00 26.29 -23.61
CA TYR A 391 0.30 26.34 -22.96
C TYR A 391 1.11 27.53 -23.48
N SER A 392 1.79 28.24 -22.60
CA SER A 392 2.80 29.23 -22.96
C SER A 392 4.07 29.06 -22.14
N GLU A 393 5.22 29.44 -22.68
CA GLU A 393 6.49 29.38 -21.93
C GLU A 393 6.49 30.30 -20.69
N GLN A 394 5.71 31.38 -20.69
CA GLN A 394 5.66 32.36 -19.60
C GLN A 394 4.78 31.92 -18.44
N SER A 395 3.62 31.34 -18.70
CA SER A 395 2.60 31.00 -17.71
C SER A 395 2.41 29.48 -17.51
N GLY A 396 3.04 28.65 -18.36
CA GLY A 396 2.90 27.22 -18.34
C GLY A 396 1.56 26.77 -18.94
N LEU A 397 0.89 25.79 -18.33
CA LEU A 397 -0.39 25.27 -18.76
C LEU A 397 -1.53 26.18 -18.31
N ASP A 398 -2.01 27.05 -19.19
CA ASP A 398 -3.07 28.02 -18.87
C ASP A 398 -4.45 27.40 -18.88
N LYS A 399 -4.73 26.54 -19.85
CA LYS A 399 -6.03 25.84 -19.96
C LYS A 399 -5.84 24.35 -20.09
N LEU A 400 -6.70 23.62 -19.43
CA LEU A 400 -6.80 22.17 -19.58
C LEU A 400 -8.24 21.76 -19.29
N ALA A 401 -8.89 21.17 -20.26
CA ALA A 401 -10.17 20.47 -20.03
C ALA A 401 -10.10 19.10 -20.68
N MET A 402 -10.50 18.08 -19.95
CA MET A 402 -10.57 16.70 -20.45
C MET A 402 -11.43 15.85 -19.53
N LYS A 403 -11.90 14.73 -20.06
CA LYS A 403 -12.44 13.61 -19.30
C LYS A 403 -11.48 12.44 -19.40
N ALA A 404 -11.12 11.89 -18.29
CA ALA A 404 -10.21 10.77 -18.15
C ALA A 404 -10.95 9.53 -17.62
N SER A 405 -10.66 8.36 -18.16
CA SER A 405 -11.25 7.09 -17.71
C SER A 405 -10.17 6.00 -17.67
N GLY A 406 -10.20 5.20 -16.60
CA GLY A 406 -9.25 4.10 -16.40
C GLY A 406 -7.79 4.55 -16.28
N VAL A 407 -7.55 5.76 -15.76
CA VAL A 407 -6.20 6.30 -15.69
C VAL A 407 -5.41 5.60 -14.61
N SER A 408 -4.26 5.07 -14.99
CA SER A 408 -3.32 4.38 -14.12
C SER A 408 -1.93 4.96 -14.31
N PHE A 409 -1.18 5.09 -13.22
CA PHE A 409 0.20 5.55 -13.23
C PHE A 409 0.96 5.06 -12.01
N LEU A 410 2.25 4.79 -12.16
CA LEU A 410 3.12 4.32 -11.08
C LEU A 410 3.50 5.46 -10.12
N PRO A 411 3.74 5.16 -8.85
CA PRO A 411 4.27 6.13 -7.89
C PRO A 411 5.67 6.60 -8.32
N TRP A 412 5.95 7.89 -8.13
CA TRP A 412 7.25 8.46 -8.46
C TRP A 412 7.61 9.60 -7.51
N GLN A 413 8.80 9.53 -6.89
CA GLN A 413 9.23 10.44 -5.83
C GLN A 413 8.22 10.49 -4.68
N ASP A 414 7.74 11.67 -4.30
CA ASP A 414 6.72 11.87 -3.27
C ASP A 414 5.28 11.81 -3.79
N TYR A 415 5.09 11.57 -5.10
CA TYR A 415 3.76 11.48 -5.70
C TYR A 415 3.23 10.05 -5.64
N PRO A 416 1.98 9.88 -5.18
CA PRO A 416 1.34 8.56 -5.19
C PRO A 416 1.10 8.08 -6.61
N GLY A 417 1.06 6.76 -6.80
CA GLY A 417 0.52 6.12 -7.98
C GLY A 417 -0.97 5.85 -7.84
N ALA A 418 -1.60 5.52 -8.96
CA ALA A 418 -3.00 5.13 -8.98
C ALA A 418 -3.28 4.11 -10.07
N ASN A 419 -4.35 3.35 -9.89
CA ASN A 419 -4.88 2.45 -10.89
C ASN A 419 -6.39 2.69 -11.08
N ASP A 420 -6.81 2.76 -12.35
CA ASP A 420 -8.22 2.85 -12.76
C ASP A 420 -8.97 4.09 -12.24
N LEU A 421 -8.30 5.26 -12.23
CA LEU A 421 -8.96 6.52 -11.89
C LEU A 421 -9.77 7.07 -13.06
N SER A 422 -10.99 7.53 -12.77
CA SER A 422 -11.85 8.21 -13.72
C SER A 422 -12.24 9.58 -13.18
N PHE A 423 -12.02 10.60 -13.99
CA PHE A 423 -12.26 11.98 -13.59
C PHE A 423 -12.48 12.91 -14.79
N SER A 424 -12.97 14.08 -14.53
CA SER A 424 -12.90 15.21 -15.45
C SER A 424 -12.19 16.40 -14.80
N ILE A 425 -11.42 17.10 -15.60
CA ILE A 425 -10.73 18.31 -15.17
C ILE A 425 -11.07 19.48 -16.10
N ASP A 426 -11.29 20.62 -15.50
CA ASP A 426 -11.46 21.90 -16.18
C ASP A 426 -10.62 22.97 -15.44
N LYS A 427 -9.56 23.41 -16.09
CA LYS A 427 -8.62 24.40 -15.58
C LYS A 427 -8.58 25.60 -16.52
N ASP A 428 -8.76 26.78 -15.99
CA ASP A 428 -8.59 28.05 -16.70
C ASP A 428 -7.68 28.98 -15.89
N LYS A 429 -6.48 29.19 -16.38
CA LYS A 429 -5.39 29.94 -15.72
C LYS A 429 -5.13 29.44 -14.30
N ASN A 430 -5.52 30.22 -13.33
CA ASN A 430 -5.22 30.01 -11.93
C ASN A 430 -6.34 29.30 -11.16
N LYS A 431 -7.41 28.91 -11.81
CA LYS A 431 -8.52 28.21 -11.18
C LYS A 431 -8.84 26.92 -11.93
N GLY A 432 -9.40 25.96 -11.24
CA GLY A 432 -9.84 24.72 -11.87
C GLY A 432 -10.79 23.93 -11.01
N THR A 433 -11.33 22.92 -11.64
CA THR A 433 -12.22 21.94 -11.04
C THR A 433 -11.78 20.56 -11.47
N LEU A 434 -11.64 19.65 -10.52
CA LEU A 434 -11.46 18.22 -10.72
C LEU A 434 -12.74 17.52 -10.22
N GLU A 435 -13.42 16.79 -11.07
CA GLU A 435 -14.58 15.98 -10.70
C GLU A 435 -14.19 14.50 -10.82
N LEU A 436 -14.14 13.82 -9.70
CA LEU A 436 -13.83 12.41 -9.57
C LEU A 436 -15.12 11.58 -9.67
N ASP A 437 -15.11 10.51 -10.44
CA ASP A 437 -16.17 9.49 -10.50
C ASP A 437 -15.51 8.15 -10.85
N SER A 438 -14.69 7.65 -9.92
CA SER A 438 -13.90 6.45 -10.09
C SER A 438 -14.53 5.26 -9.37
N ARG A 439 -14.40 4.07 -9.94
CA ARG A 439 -14.88 2.80 -9.38
C ARG A 439 -13.76 1.77 -9.39
N ALA A 440 -13.70 0.97 -8.34
CA ALA A 440 -12.67 -0.09 -8.18
C ALA A 440 -11.24 0.42 -8.40
N SER A 441 -10.91 1.58 -7.84
CA SER A 441 -9.64 2.27 -8.05
C SER A 441 -8.66 1.97 -6.91
N ALA A 442 -7.39 1.77 -7.23
CA ALA A 442 -6.34 1.62 -6.23
C ALA A 442 -5.44 2.86 -6.16
N ILE A 443 -5.02 3.21 -4.96
CA ILE A 443 -4.01 4.26 -4.70
C ILE A 443 -2.74 3.59 -4.13
N TYR A 444 -1.61 3.84 -4.75
CA TYR A 444 -0.28 3.39 -4.36
C TYR A 444 0.49 4.56 -3.78
N ALA A 445 0.68 4.58 -2.49
CA ALA A 445 1.29 5.71 -1.80
C ALA A 445 2.27 5.24 -0.72
N ASP A 446 3.23 4.40 -1.07
CA ASP A 446 4.15 3.71 -0.16
C ASP A 446 4.93 4.65 0.78
N THR A 447 5.15 5.90 0.35
CA THR A 447 5.75 6.95 1.17
C THR A 447 4.79 7.57 2.18
N TRP A 448 3.49 7.48 1.95
CA TRP A 448 2.44 8.13 2.74
C TRP A 448 1.55 7.14 3.48
N LEU A 449 1.13 6.06 2.81
CA LEU A 449 0.27 5.02 3.37
C LEU A 449 1.07 3.75 3.67
N PRO A 450 0.63 2.93 4.62
CA PRO A 450 1.28 1.66 4.94
C PRO A 450 1.32 0.68 3.78
N ASP A 451 0.24 0.61 3.01
CA ASP A 451 0.03 -0.29 1.87
C ASP A 451 -0.78 0.39 0.77
N SER A 452 -0.87 -0.25 -0.38
CA SER A 452 -1.81 0.15 -1.42
C SER A 452 -3.25 -0.04 -0.96
N VAL A 453 -4.11 0.92 -1.25
CA VAL A 453 -5.51 0.89 -0.84
C VAL A 453 -6.42 0.81 -2.07
N LEU A 454 -7.33 -0.18 -2.04
CA LEU A 454 -8.39 -0.32 -3.03
C LEU A 454 -9.66 0.38 -2.53
N PHE A 455 -10.25 1.20 -3.38
CA PHE A 455 -11.52 1.86 -3.14
C PHE A 455 -12.55 1.42 -4.17
N ASP A 456 -13.75 1.05 -3.72
CA ASP A 456 -14.87 0.72 -4.61
C ASP A 456 -15.42 1.95 -5.30
N SER A 457 -15.33 3.10 -4.64
CA SER A 457 -15.77 4.38 -5.21
C SER A 457 -14.99 5.55 -4.63
N ILE A 458 -14.54 6.45 -5.52
CA ILE A 458 -14.06 7.79 -5.17
C ILE A 458 -14.90 8.77 -6.00
N LYS A 459 -15.71 9.60 -5.33
CA LYS A 459 -16.63 10.51 -6.00
C LYS A 459 -16.66 11.87 -5.31
N GLY A 460 -16.51 12.93 -6.10
CA GLY A 460 -16.59 14.29 -5.57
C GLY A 460 -16.03 15.32 -6.51
N LYS A 461 -16.13 16.56 -6.08
CA LYS A 461 -15.68 17.70 -6.85
C LYS A 461 -14.71 18.54 -6.01
N ILE A 462 -13.49 18.69 -6.51
CA ILE A 462 -12.44 19.50 -5.91
C ILE A 462 -12.27 20.74 -6.78
N ARG A 463 -12.29 21.91 -6.16
CA ARG A 463 -12.04 23.20 -6.82
C ARG A 463 -10.80 23.83 -6.22
N TRP A 464 -10.03 24.51 -7.04
CA TRP A 464 -8.89 25.27 -6.57
C TRP A 464 -8.81 26.61 -7.27
N HIS A 465 -8.22 27.55 -6.57
CA HIS A 465 -7.77 28.80 -7.19
C HIS A 465 -6.40 29.20 -6.63
N LYS A 466 -5.63 29.91 -7.46
CA LYS A 466 -4.31 30.42 -7.10
C LYS A 466 -4.21 31.86 -7.56
N GLN A 467 -3.74 32.75 -6.68
CA GLN A 467 -3.48 34.15 -7.02
C GLN A 467 -2.13 34.52 -6.41
N ASP A 468 -1.16 34.83 -7.26
CA ASP A 468 0.22 35.08 -6.86
C ASP A 468 0.81 33.89 -6.08
N ASN A 469 1.14 34.06 -4.80
CA ASN A 469 1.61 33.01 -3.90
C ASN A 469 0.52 32.45 -2.97
N GLU A 470 -0.72 32.92 -3.12
CA GLU A 470 -1.86 32.45 -2.34
C GLU A 470 -2.62 31.39 -3.13
N TRP A 471 -3.12 30.36 -2.47
CA TRP A 471 -3.92 29.32 -3.09
C TRP A 471 -5.00 28.82 -2.13
N ALA A 472 -6.10 28.37 -2.69
CA ALA A 472 -7.15 27.67 -1.96
C ALA A 472 -7.63 26.43 -2.73
N VAL A 473 -7.95 25.38 -1.98
CA VAL A 473 -8.54 24.15 -2.49
C VAL A 473 -9.75 23.81 -1.63
N ASN A 474 -10.90 23.58 -2.25
CA ASN A 474 -12.12 23.23 -1.53
C ASN A 474 -12.88 22.07 -2.18
N THR A 475 -13.67 21.39 -1.35
CA THR A 475 -14.65 20.41 -1.79
C THR A 475 -15.93 20.54 -0.97
N ASP A 476 -17.08 20.42 -1.63
CA ASP A 476 -18.37 20.36 -0.93
C ASP A 476 -18.64 18.95 -0.40
N ALA A 477 -18.20 17.95 -1.17
CA ALA A 477 -18.38 16.54 -0.85
C ALA A 477 -17.41 15.69 -1.67
N LEU A 478 -16.40 15.14 -1.02
CA LEU A 478 -15.54 14.09 -1.57
C LEU A 478 -15.82 12.79 -0.80
N GLN A 479 -16.53 11.89 -1.43
CA GLN A 479 -16.86 10.58 -0.87
C GLN A 479 -15.83 9.54 -1.32
N ILE A 480 -15.33 8.79 -0.38
CA ILE A 480 -14.41 7.67 -0.59
C ILE A 480 -14.97 6.47 0.16
N TRP A 481 -15.17 5.39 -0.55
CA TRP A 481 -15.85 4.22 -0.01
C TRP A 481 -15.21 2.91 -0.47
N ASN A 482 -15.16 1.94 0.45
CA ASN A 482 -14.95 0.51 0.23
C ASN A 482 -15.60 -0.28 1.38
N ASP A 483 -15.44 -1.59 1.41
CA ASP A 483 -16.04 -2.46 2.44
C ASP A 483 -15.61 -2.11 3.89
N ASP A 484 -14.41 -1.52 4.07
CA ASP A 484 -13.82 -1.19 5.37
C ASP A 484 -13.95 0.30 5.74
N LEU A 485 -14.26 1.14 4.77
CA LEU A 485 -14.18 2.60 4.88
C LEU A 485 -15.30 3.31 4.12
N ASN A 486 -16.03 4.18 4.79
CA ASN A 486 -16.95 5.12 4.16
C ASN A 486 -16.74 6.50 4.76
N ILE A 487 -16.14 7.39 4.00
CA ILE A 487 -15.83 8.75 4.42
C ILE A 487 -16.38 9.79 3.45
N LEU A 488 -16.78 10.91 4.01
CA LEU A 488 -17.18 12.11 3.29
C LEU A 488 -16.35 13.28 3.79
N LEU A 489 -15.52 13.85 2.91
CA LEU A 489 -14.70 15.03 3.19
C LEU A 489 -15.36 16.27 2.58
N SER A 490 -15.48 17.32 3.36
CA SER A 490 -15.91 18.65 2.91
C SER A 490 -15.07 19.74 3.56
N GLY A 491 -14.98 20.89 2.89
CA GLY A 491 -14.29 22.04 3.43
C GLY A 491 -13.26 22.65 2.50
N GLU A 492 -12.38 23.44 3.06
CA GLU A 492 -11.39 24.26 2.36
C GLU A 492 -10.03 24.24 3.06
N VAL A 493 -8.99 24.28 2.27
CA VAL A 493 -7.61 24.54 2.70
C VAL A 493 -7.08 25.71 1.88
N GLU A 494 -6.61 26.75 2.54
CA GLU A 494 -6.03 27.89 1.87
C GLU A 494 -4.66 28.25 2.44
N GLN A 495 -3.84 28.89 1.61
CA GLN A 495 -2.56 29.44 2.04
C GLN A 495 -2.53 30.92 1.70
N ILE A 496 -2.48 31.75 2.72
CA ILE A 496 -2.43 33.21 2.62
C ILE A 496 -1.15 33.72 3.32
N LYS A 497 -0.33 34.44 2.59
CA LYS A 497 0.96 35.00 3.09
C LYS A 497 1.89 33.95 3.72
N GLY A 498 1.82 32.72 3.24
CA GLY A 498 2.64 31.60 3.72
C GLY A 498 2.12 30.90 4.96
N VAL A 499 0.97 31.27 5.49
CA VAL A 499 0.24 30.57 6.55
C VAL A 499 -0.82 29.69 5.91
N THR A 500 -0.87 28.44 6.29
CA THR A 500 -1.92 27.51 5.86
C THR A 500 -3.09 27.58 6.83
N ASP A 501 -4.29 27.81 6.34
CA ASP A 501 -5.53 27.77 7.10
C ASP A 501 -6.44 26.67 6.57
N THR A 502 -7.11 25.98 7.46
CA THR A 502 -8.00 24.85 7.15
C THR A 502 -9.38 25.05 7.74
N ASP A 503 -10.42 24.67 7.01
CA ASP A 503 -11.77 24.41 7.54
C ASP A 503 -12.27 23.09 6.94
N LEU A 504 -11.87 21.97 7.54
CA LEU A 504 -12.15 20.64 7.07
C LEU A 504 -13.09 19.90 7.99
N THR A 505 -14.07 19.25 7.39
CA THR A 505 -14.97 18.32 8.08
C THR A 505 -14.89 16.95 7.40
N LEU A 506 -14.52 15.93 8.15
CA LEU A 506 -14.51 14.54 7.75
C LEU A 506 -15.65 13.81 8.46
N THR A 507 -16.61 13.30 7.71
CA THR A 507 -17.67 12.43 8.23
C THR A 507 -17.32 10.98 7.95
N LEU A 508 -17.45 10.14 8.97
CA LEU A 508 -17.13 8.71 8.97
C LEU A 508 -18.41 7.92 9.13
N GLN A 509 -18.51 6.80 8.43
CA GLN A 509 -19.63 5.87 8.56
C GLN A 509 -19.14 4.44 8.32
N ASP A 510 -19.51 3.52 9.23
CA ASP A 510 -19.25 2.09 9.14
C ASP A 510 -17.78 1.72 8.84
N ILE A 511 -16.83 2.34 9.59
CA ILE A 511 -15.40 2.10 9.44
C ILE A 511 -14.97 0.88 10.27
N ALA A 512 -14.31 -0.08 9.64
CA ALA A 512 -13.72 -1.21 10.34
C ALA A 512 -12.57 -0.77 11.28
N ALA A 513 -12.75 -0.98 12.59
CA ALA A 513 -11.82 -0.48 13.60
C ALA A 513 -10.42 -1.10 13.52
N ASN A 514 -10.28 -2.32 12.97
CA ASN A 514 -8.98 -2.98 12.79
C ASN A 514 -8.29 -2.60 11.48
N LYS A 515 -8.95 -1.82 10.61
CA LYS A 515 -8.45 -1.45 9.27
C LYS A 515 -8.07 0.03 9.13
N TRP A 516 -8.49 0.87 10.08
CA TRP A 516 -8.33 2.32 9.96
C TRP A 516 -6.89 2.78 9.68
N ARG A 517 -5.87 2.06 10.20
CA ARG A 517 -4.46 2.42 10.03
C ARG A 517 -4.00 2.46 8.59
N GLN A 518 -4.51 1.58 7.73
CA GLN A 518 -4.13 1.54 6.31
C GLN A 518 -4.53 2.81 5.55
N TYR A 519 -5.46 3.60 6.11
CA TYR A 519 -5.99 4.83 5.53
C TYR A 519 -5.37 6.10 6.11
N VAL A 520 -4.57 5.99 7.17
CA VAL A 520 -3.94 7.14 7.82
C VAL A 520 -2.48 7.27 7.40
N PRO A 521 -2.05 8.45 6.90
CA PRO A 521 -0.66 8.66 6.51
C PRO A 521 0.32 8.46 7.67
N LYS A 522 1.40 7.73 7.41
CA LYS A 522 2.45 7.36 8.39
C LYS A 522 3.04 8.54 9.16
N ARG A 523 3.12 9.71 8.56
CA ARG A 523 3.74 10.91 9.14
C ARG A 523 2.85 11.70 10.08
N ILE A 524 1.56 11.35 10.19
CA ILE A 524 0.60 12.08 11.02
C ILE A 524 0.58 11.54 12.45
N LEU A 525 0.86 10.25 12.64
CA LEU A 525 0.82 9.60 13.94
C LEU A 525 2.19 9.67 14.63
N PRO A 526 2.24 9.94 15.96
CA PRO A 526 3.46 9.76 16.74
C PRO A 526 3.93 8.30 16.70
N ASP A 527 5.24 8.07 16.63
CA ASP A 527 5.85 6.75 16.47
C ASP A 527 5.39 5.72 17.52
N ASP A 528 5.24 6.13 18.76
CA ASP A 528 4.81 5.24 19.84
C ASP A 528 3.32 4.90 19.73
N PHE A 529 2.50 5.83 19.28
CA PHE A 529 1.09 5.56 19.00
C PHE A 529 0.91 4.69 17.77
N GLU A 530 1.72 4.88 16.74
CA GLU A 530 1.72 4.03 15.55
C GLU A 530 2.04 2.58 15.91
N LYS A 531 3.08 2.34 16.72
CA LYS A 531 3.45 1.00 17.19
C LYS A 531 2.36 0.36 18.04
N TRP A 532 1.81 1.12 19.00
CA TRP A 532 0.75 0.62 19.87
C TRP A 532 -0.52 0.29 19.08
N SER A 533 -0.94 1.16 18.19
CA SER A 533 -2.17 0.99 17.41
C SER A 533 -2.11 -0.15 16.39
N ALA A 534 -0.92 -0.69 16.12
CA ALA A 534 -0.75 -1.82 15.22
C ALA A 534 -1.53 -3.05 15.66
N ASP A 535 -1.51 -3.32 16.97
CA ASP A 535 -2.13 -4.50 17.57
C ASP A 535 -3.31 -4.15 18.48
N ALA A 536 -3.58 -2.85 18.70
CA ALA A 536 -4.57 -2.42 19.69
C ALA A 536 -6.00 -2.74 19.27
N PHE A 537 -6.36 -2.47 18.02
CA PHE A 537 -7.74 -2.63 17.53
C PHE A 537 -7.87 -3.95 16.77
N GLN A 538 -8.47 -4.96 17.42
CA GLN A 538 -8.60 -6.31 16.84
C GLN A 538 -9.89 -6.47 16.03
N GLN A 539 -10.99 -5.91 16.52
CA GLN A 539 -12.32 -5.93 15.93
C GLN A 539 -13.11 -4.69 16.29
N GLY A 540 -14.23 -4.48 15.61
CA GLY A 540 -15.19 -3.41 15.91
C GLY A 540 -15.44 -2.50 14.73
N ILE A 541 -16.41 -1.64 14.88
CA ILE A 541 -16.87 -0.70 13.86
C ILE A 541 -16.97 0.70 14.46
N ILE A 542 -16.43 1.70 13.78
CA ILE A 542 -16.81 3.09 13.99
C ILE A 542 -18.11 3.30 13.21
N ARG A 543 -19.25 3.24 13.90
CA ARG A 543 -20.58 3.30 13.29
C ARG A 543 -20.84 4.64 12.63
N SER A 544 -20.43 5.70 13.27
CA SER A 544 -20.47 7.05 12.75
C SER A 544 -19.44 7.93 13.44
N GLY A 545 -18.99 8.96 12.75
CA GLY A 545 -18.08 9.93 13.36
C GLY A 545 -17.99 11.22 12.57
N THR A 546 -17.47 12.24 13.23
CA THR A 546 -17.16 13.54 12.62
C THR A 546 -15.83 14.02 13.19
N ILE A 547 -14.95 14.45 12.30
CA ILE A 547 -13.68 15.09 12.65
C ILE A 547 -13.68 16.48 11.98
N VAL A 548 -13.49 17.50 12.78
CA VAL A 548 -13.45 18.89 12.32
C VAL A 548 -12.08 19.48 12.67
N MET A 549 -11.44 20.05 11.69
CA MET A 549 -10.18 20.77 11.85
C MET A 549 -10.30 22.16 11.25
N LYS A 550 -10.09 23.19 12.06
CA LYS A 550 -10.11 24.59 11.64
C LYS A 550 -8.86 25.30 12.13
N GLY A 551 -8.32 26.20 11.29
CA GLY A 551 -7.14 27.01 11.59
C GLY A 551 -5.85 26.44 11.04
N ASP A 552 -4.71 26.95 11.54
CA ASP A 552 -3.39 26.54 11.05
C ASP A 552 -3.00 25.15 11.59
N PRO A 553 -2.85 24.11 10.74
CA PRO A 553 -2.43 22.78 11.17
C PRO A 553 -1.10 22.76 11.95
N ALA A 554 -0.21 23.73 11.72
CA ALA A 554 1.04 23.82 12.44
C ALA A 554 0.86 24.24 13.91
N ALA A 555 -0.26 24.85 14.24
CA ALA A 555 -0.64 25.21 15.62
C ALA A 555 -1.32 24.07 16.37
N PHE A 556 -1.61 22.93 15.72
CA PHE A 556 -2.18 21.74 16.40
C PHE A 556 -1.32 21.36 17.61
N PRO A 557 -1.91 21.08 18.76
CA PRO A 557 -3.32 20.81 19.06
C PRO A 557 -4.16 22.03 19.49
N PHE A 558 -3.76 23.28 19.25
CA PHE A 558 -4.48 24.51 19.54
C PHE A 558 -4.72 24.80 21.05
N ASP A 559 -3.95 24.19 21.92
CA ASP A 559 -4.13 24.31 23.38
C ASP A 559 -3.34 25.46 24.00
N THR A 560 -2.32 25.98 23.30
CA THR A 560 -1.54 27.16 23.73
C THR A 560 -2.11 28.45 23.21
N GLU A 561 -2.71 28.42 22.02
CA GLU A 561 -3.29 29.59 21.35
C GLU A 561 -4.63 29.18 20.71
N PRO A 562 -5.71 29.11 21.51
CA PRO A 562 -7.02 28.62 21.04
C PRO A 562 -7.62 29.46 19.89
N ASP A 563 -7.21 30.70 19.76
CA ASP A 563 -7.67 31.61 18.69
C ASP A 563 -7.09 31.23 17.31
N GLN A 564 -6.06 30.36 17.27
CA GLN A 564 -5.43 29.94 16.01
C GLN A 564 -6.09 28.75 15.35
N GLY A 565 -6.99 28.06 16.05
CA GLY A 565 -7.71 26.96 15.44
C GLY A 565 -8.47 26.07 16.42
N LYS A 566 -9.05 25.01 15.88
CA LYS A 566 -9.88 24.08 16.60
C LYS A 566 -9.74 22.68 15.99
N PHE A 567 -9.61 21.68 16.85
CA PHE A 567 -9.74 20.27 16.48
C PHE A 567 -10.81 19.63 17.36
N ASP A 568 -11.85 19.10 16.73
CA ASP A 568 -12.91 18.31 17.38
C ASP A 568 -13.06 16.98 16.65
N MET A 569 -13.20 15.91 17.42
CA MET A 569 -13.49 14.57 16.94
C MET A 569 -14.60 13.98 17.78
N GLN A 570 -15.59 13.39 17.13
CA GLN A 570 -16.65 12.63 17.79
C GLN A 570 -16.87 11.34 17.01
N LEU A 571 -16.70 10.20 17.69
CA LEU A 571 -16.88 8.87 17.10
C LEU A 571 -17.88 8.07 17.95
N ASN A 572 -18.76 7.33 17.30
CA ASN A 572 -19.60 6.30 17.91
C ASN A 572 -19.03 4.94 17.53
N VAL A 573 -18.62 4.17 18.51
CA VAL A 573 -17.96 2.86 18.32
C VAL A 573 -18.84 1.73 18.79
N GLU A 574 -18.81 0.61 18.09
CA GLU A 574 -19.64 -0.57 18.35
C GLU A 574 -18.81 -1.84 18.25
N ASP A 575 -19.01 -2.73 19.20
CA ASP A 575 -18.40 -4.07 19.27
C ASP A 575 -16.87 -4.06 19.18
N VAL A 576 -16.21 -3.08 19.78
CA VAL A 576 -14.76 -2.94 19.71
C VAL A 576 -14.07 -3.94 20.63
N GLN A 577 -13.12 -4.70 20.07
CA GLN A 577 -12.12 -5.46 20.80
C GLN A 577 -10.81 -4.68 20.83
N LEU A 578 -10.33 -4.36 22.05
CA LEU A 578 -9.14 -3.56 22.26
C LEU A 578 -8.09 -4.31 23.08
N HIS A 579 -6.94 -4.54 22.47
CA HIS A 579 -5.71 -4.97 23.14
C HIS A 579 -4.92 -3.73 23.58
N TYR A 580 -5.09 -3.34 24.87
CA TYR A 580 -4.52 -2.07 25.34
C TYR A 580 -3.09 -2.18 25.87
N GLY A 581 -2.58 -3.40 26.10
CA GLY A 581 -1.22 -3.58 26.57
C GLY A 581 -0.76 -5.03 26.67
N PRO A 582 0.55 -5.29 26.57
CA PRO A 582 1.09 -6.65 26.60
C PRO A 582 0.76 -7.39 27.90
N GLY A 583 0.22 -8.60 27.77
CA GLY A 583 -0.12 -9.46 28.89
C GLY A 583 -1.37 -9.06 29.69
N TRP A 584 -2.05 -7.98 29.32
CA TRP A 584 -3.35 -7.63 29.89
C TRP A 584 -4.48 -8.31 29.12
N PRO A 585 -5.59 -8.69 29.78
CA PRO A 585 -6.79 -9.19 29.10
C PRO A 585 -7.39 -8.11 28.20
N ASP A 586 -7.83 -8.49 27.00
CA ASP A 586 -8.49 -7.58 26.07
C ASP A 586 -9.80 -7.04 26.61
N LEU A 587 -10.12 -5.82 26.24
CA LEU A 587 -11.48 -5.28 26.33
C LEU A 587 -12.27 -5.86 25.14
N MET A 588 -13.46 -6.40 25.43
CA MET A 588 -14.33 -7.08 24.47
C MET A 588 -15.69 -6.37 24.40
N HIS A 589 -16.27 -6.36 23.21
CA HIS A 589 -17.64 -5.86 22.96
C HIS A 589 -17.86 -4.44 23.50
N VAL A 590 -16.86 -3.57 23.31
CA VAL A 590 -16.93 -2.19 23.80
C VAL A 590 -17.82 -1.36 22.88
N ASN A 591 -18.85 -0.75 23.44
CA ASN A 591 -19.71 0.20 22.76
C ASN A 591 -19.64 1.55 23.49
N GLY A 592 -19.64 2.65 22.74
CA GLY A 592 -19.56 3.96 23.36
C GLY A 592 -19.19 5.08 22.39
N THR A 593 -18.77 6.20 22.96
CA THR A 593 -18.34 7.39 22.23
C THR A 593 -16.90 7.71 22.54
N VAL A 594 -16.20 8.24 21.51
CA VAL A 594 -14.86 8.79 21.62
C VAL A 594 -14.93 10.26 21.19
N GLU A 595 -14.60 11.16 22.08
CA GLU A 595 -14.57 12.60 21.82
C GLU A 595 -13.15 13.12 21.96
N GLY A 596 -12.64 13.78 20.93
CA GLY A 596 -11.34 14.42 20.91
C GLY A 596 -11.51 15.93 20.85
N GLN A 597 -10.83 16.67 21.71
CA GLN A 597 -10.81 18.13 21.67
C GLN A 597 -9.37 18.63 21.87
N GLY A 598 -8.80 19.17 20.81
CA GLY A 598 -7.41 19.58 20.85
C GLY A 598 -6.49 18.44 21.28
N ASN A 599 -5.88 18.60 22.45
CA ASN A 599 -4.92 17.64 23.05
C ASN A 599 -5.54 16.64 24.03
N ASN A 600 -6.86 16.60 24.13
CA ASN A 600 -7.57 15.78 25.09
C ASN A 600 -8.51 14.78 24.41
N LEU A 601 -8.60 13.59 24.97
CA LEU A 601 -9.52 12.55 24.55
C LEU A 601 -10.44 12.16 25.71
N LEU A 602 -11.71 12.08 25.44
CA LEU A 602 -12.75 11.54 26.34
C LEU A 602 -13.38 10.33 25.69
N ILE A 603 -13.35 9.18 26.36
CA ILE A 603 -13.99 7.95 25.93
C ILE A 603 -15.06 7.63 26.94
N GLN A 604 -16.30 7.53 26.53
CA GLN A 604 -17.44 7.11 27.34
C GLN A 604 -17.90 5.74 26.85
N SER A 605 -17.49 4.70 27.55
CA SER A 605 -17.88 3.34 27.22
C SER A 605 -19.22 3.02 27.92
N GLU A 606 -20.26 2.80 27.16
CA GLU A 606 -21.60 2.49 27.64
C GLU A 606 -21.74 1.02 28.09
N SER A 607 -21.00 0.13 27.40
CA SER A 607 -20.96 -1.29 27.72
C SER A 607 -19.68 -1.93 27.22
N GLY A 608 -19.32 -3.07 27.82
CA GLY A 608 -18.20 -3.89 27.39
C GLY A 608 -17.88 -4.97 28.42
N GLN A 609 -16.84 -5.73 28.12
CA GLN A 609 -16.35 -6.81 28.96
C GLN A 609 -14.83 -6.78 29.11
N ILE A 610 -14.36 -7.20 30.29
CA ILE A 610 -12.93 -7.47 30.53
C ILE A 610 -12.79 -8.70 31.44
N ALA A 611 -12.09 -9.73 30.98
CA ALA A 611 -11.86 -10.97 31.73
C ALA A 611 -13.11 -11.58 32.37
N GLY A 612 -14.27 -11.48 31.69
CA GLY A 612 -15.56 -11.98 32.17
C GLY A 612 -16.35 -11.04 33.09
N PHE A 613 -15.82 -9.85 33.40
CA PHE A 613 -16.60 -8.77 34.00
C PHE A 613 -17.31 -7.98 32.93
N ASN A 614 -18.55 -7.64 33.14
CA ASN A 614 -19.26 -6.64 32.36
C ASN A 614 -19.06 -5.27 33.02
N PHE A 615 -18.92 -4.24 32.18
CA PHE A 615 -18.91 -2.86 32.64
C PHE A 615 -19.98 -2.03 31.93
N ASN A 616 -20.49 -1.05 32.65
CA ASN A 616 -21.40 -0.05 32.12
C ASN A 616 -20.91 1.32 32.58
N LYS A 617 -20.92 2.31 31.70
CA LYS A 617 -20.55 3.68 32.02
C LYS A 617 -19.13 3.82 32.58
N VAL A 618 -18.15 3.35 31.82
CA VAL A 618 -16.74 3.64 32.10
C VAL A 618 -16.34 4.91 31.35
N THR A 619 -15.77 5.85 32.12
CA THR A 619 -15.20 7.08 31.54
C THR A 619 -13.69 6.99 31.52
N THR A 620 -13.12 7.18 30.38
CA THR A 620 -11.68 7.25 30.18
C THR A 620 -11.31 8.62 29.61
N THR A 621 -10.33 9.29 30.20
CA THR A 621 -9.78 10.54 29.67
C THR A 621 -8.29 10.38 29.42
N ILE A 622 -7.82 10.90 28.30
CA ILE A 622 -6.37 11.05 28.05
C ILE A 622 -6.11 12.52 27.86
N SER A 623 -5.26 13.10 28.70
CA SER A 623 -4.81 14.47 28.58
C SER A 623 -3.37 14.53 28.06
N ASN A 624 -3.01 15.61 27.38
CA ASN A 624 -1.69 15.82 26.80
C ASN A 624 -1.29 14.76 25.76
N LEU A 625 -2.25 14.28 24.94
CA LEU A 625 -2.10 13.16 24.03
C LEU A 625 -0.90 13.26 23.09
N VAL A 626 -0.63 14.47 22.55
CA VAL A 626 0.47 14.74 21.59
C VAL A 626 1.65 15.44 22.25
N ARG A 627 1.71 15.55 23.56
CA ARG A 627 2.81 16.16 24.33
C ARG A 627 3.64 15.11 25.08
N SER A 628 4.71 15.55 25.72
CA SER A 628 5.70 14.67 26.34
C SER A 628 5.21 13.81 27.51
N ASN A 629 4.05 14.10 28.13
CA ASN A 629 3.53 13.37 29.30
C ASN A 629 2.02 13.14 29.22
N PRO A 630 1.53 12.24 28.35
CA PRO A 630 0.11 11.90 28.32
C PRO A 630 -0.30 11.12 29.59
N ILE A 631 -1.45 11.50 30.16
CA ILE A 631 -2.00 10.88 31.35
C ILE A 631 -3.36 10.27 31.02
N LEU A 632 -3.47 8.97 31.20
CA LEU A 632 -4.72 8.22 31.10
C LEU A 632 -5.39 8.17 32.46
N LYS A 633 -6.67 8.51 32.53
CA LYS A 633 -7.52 8.29 33.72
C LYS A 633 -8.70 7.45 33.32
N VAL A 634 -8.98 6.42 34.09
CA VAL A 634 -10.14 5.52 33.92
C VAL A 634 -10.95 5.51 35.19
N SER A 635 -12.25 5.72 35.09
CA SER A 635 -13.19 5.59 36.19
C SER A 635 -14.42 4.80 35.76
N GLY A 636 -14.76 3.77 36.50
CA GLY A 636 -15.87 2.91 36.10
C GLY A 636 -16.21 1.82 37.09
N THR A 637 -17.30 1.13 36.79
CA THR A 637 -17.82 0.01 37.60
C THR A 637 -17.85 -1.27 36.77
N LEU A 638 -17.33 -2.35 37.33
CA LEU A 638 -17.28 -3.70 36.77
C LEU A 638 -18.20 -4.61 37.56
N ASN A 639 -18.99 -5.42 36.89
CA ASN A 639 -19.92 -6.39 37.48
C ASN A 639 -19.61 -7.78 36.97
N GLY A 640 -19.41 -8.75 37.83
CA GLY A 640 -19.09 -10.11 37.39
C GLY A 640 -19.01 -11.09 38.55
N SER A 641 -18.65 -12.33 38.27
CA SER A 641 -18.41 -13.32 39.30
C SER A 641 -17.12 -13.02 40.06
N THR A 642 -17.11 -13.30 41.36
CA THR A 642 -15.90 -13.14 42.17
C THR A 642 -14.72 -13.99 41.66
N SER A 643 -15.01 -15.14 41.01
CA SER A 643 -13.98 -15.95 40.33
C SER A 643 -13.29 -15.23 39.16
N ASN A 644 -14.00 -14.32 38.50
CA ASN A 644 -13.42 -13.53 37.41
C ASN A 644 -12.32 -12.59 37.92
N ALA A 645 -12.42 -12.09 39.15
CA ALA A 645 -11.38 -11.28 39.76
C ALA A 645 -10.07 -12.06 39.93
N LEU A 646 -10.14 -13.31 40.37
CA LEU A 646 -8.97 -14.18 40.47
C LEU A 646 -8.42 -14.50 39.09
N ALA A 647 -9.28 -14.79 38.09
CA ALA A 647 -8.88 -15.04 36.72
C ALA A 647 -8.21 -13.81 36.06
N PHE A 648 -8.67 -12.60 36.36
CA PHE A 648 -8.06 -11.36 35.92
C PHE A 648 -6.64 -11.19 36.49
N LEU A 649 -6.46 -11.42 37.80
CA LEU A 649 -5.15 -11.36 38.44
C LEU A 649 -4.16 -12.34 37.76
N LYS A 650 -4.61 -13.55 37.46
CA LYS A 650 -3.82 -14.59 36.83
C LYS A 650 -3.41 -14.27 35.37
N LYS A 651 -4.35 -13.66 34.61
CA LYS A 651 -4.20 -13.35 33.18
C LYS A 651 -3.62 -11.96 32.93
N SER A 652 -3.19 -11.23 33.95
CA SER A 652 -2.63 -9.89 33.85
C SER A 652 -1.18 -9.85 34.34
N PRO A 653 -0.40 -8.80 34.06
CA PRO A 653 0.94 -8.60 34.63
C PRO A 653 0.94 -8.59 36.17
N LEU A 654 -0.23 -8.37 36.83
CA LEU A 654 -0.38 -8.50 38.27
C LEU A 654 -0.09 -9.91 38.77
N LYS A 655 -0.05 -10.92 37.91
CA LYS A 655 0.36 -12.28 38.23
C LYS A 655 1.73 -12.33 38.95
N SER A 656 2.68 -11.50 38.53
CA SER A 656 3.98 -11.42 39.16
C SER A 656 3.92 -11.04 40.65
N ARG A 657 2.91 -10.25 41.01
CA ARG A 657 2.68 -9.74 42.38
C ARG A 657 1.69 -10.60 43.17
N PHE A 658 0.67 -11.15 42.49
CA PHE A 658 -0.42 -11.89 43.14
C PHE A 658 -0.59 -13.32 42.61
N GLY A 659 0.34 -13.80 41.83
CA GLY A 659 0.19 -14.98 40.94
C GLY A 659 -0.01 -16.32 41.63
N SER A 660 0.23 -16.45 42.95
CA SER A 660 -0.02 -17.69 43.68
C SER A 660 -1.39 -17.72 44.34
N VAL A 661 -2.12 -16.62 44.30
CA VAL A 661 -3.41 -16.53 45.06
C VAL A 661 -4.44 -17.52 44.52
N ASP A 662 -4.56 -17.71 43.20
CA ASP A 662 -5.52 -18.64 42.63
C ASP A 662 -5.12 -20.12 42.69
N ASP A 663 -3.86 -20.41 42.97
CA ASP A 663 -3.41 -21.78 43.22
C ASP A 663 -3.95 -22.38 44.49
N TRP A 664 -4.22 -21.53 45.46
CA TRP A 664 -4.71 -21.94 46.79
C TRP A 664 -6.10 -21.35 47.19
N LEU A 665 -6.63 -20.36 46.42
CA LEU A 665 -7.92 -19.71 46.65
C LEU A 665 -8.89 -19.91 45.49
N GLN A 666 -10.13 -20.34 45.78
CA GLN A 666 -11.22 -20.40 44.83
C GLN A 666 -12.35 -19.50 45.31
N ALA A 667 -12.97 -18.78 44.35
CA ALA A 667 -14.04 -17.84 44.68
C ALA A 667 -15.32 -18.17 43.89
N LYS A 668 -16.48 -17.96 44.52
CA LYS A 668 -17.82 -18.05 43.93
C LYS A 668 -18.62 -16.81 44.30
N GLY A 669 -19.77 -16.60 43.64
CA GLY A 669 -20.68 -15.50 43.94
C GLY A 669 -20.44 -14.31 43.00
N GLN A 670 -21.06 -13.18 43.34
CA GLN A 670 -21.04 -11.95 42.53
C GLN A 670 -20.26 -10.83 43.22
N SER A 671 -19.56 -10.04 42.43
CA SER A 671 -18.88 -8.86 42.95
C SER A 671 -19.04 -7.67 42.00
N ASN A 672 -19.08 -6.48 42.59
CA ASN A 672 -18.99 -5.20 41.85
C ASN A 672 -17.68 -4.51 42.22
N ILE A 673 -16.95 -4.08 41.24
CA ILE A 673 -15.69 -3.39 41.43
C ILE A 673 -15.84 -1.94 40.93
N GLN A 674 -15.65 -0.98 41.79
CA GLN A 674 -15.43 0.41 41.42
C GLN A 674 -13.93 0.63 41.30
N LEU A 675 -13.50 1.19 40.17
CA LEU A 675 -12.09 1.39 39.89
C LEU A 675 -11.84 2.80 39.36
N ASP A 676 -10.84 3.46 39.93
CA ASP A 676 -10.26 4.70 39.47
C ASP A 676 -8.76 4.47 39.24
N LEU A 677 -8.34 4.67 38.01
CA LEU A 677 -6.93 4.54 37.59
C LEU A 677 -6.41 5.89 37.11
N THR A 678 -5.13 6.16 37.37
CA THR A 678 -4.36 7.24 36.76
C THR A 678 -3.05 6.66 36.32
N VAL A 679 -2.86 6.61 34.99
CA VAL A 679 -1.71 5.98 34.32
C VAL A 679 -0.92 7.03 33.58
N PRO A 680 0.32 7.38 33.99
CA PRO A 680 1.26 8.11 33.14
C PRO A 680 1.72 7.19 32.00
N LEU A 681 1.35 7.50 30.73
CA LEU A 681 1.58 6.56 29.62
C LEU A 681 3.08 6.41 29.24
N VAL A 682 3.90 7.39 29.63
CA VAL A 682 5.37 7.32 29.43
C VAL A 682 6.06 6.49 30.52
N ASP A 683 5.46 6.43 31.72
CA ASP A 683 5.99 5.70 32.87
C ASP A 683 4.86 4.93 33.58
N PRO A 684 4.36 3.83 32.99
CA PRO A 684 3.23 3.05 33.49
C PRO A 684 3.48 2.42 34.87
N ASP A 685 4.74 2.28 35.29
CA ASP A 685 5.10 1.73 36.62
C ASP A 685 4.62 2.67 37.77
N ASN A 686 4.44 3.94 37.49
CA ASN A 686 3.91 4.94 38.40
C ASN A 686 2.35 5.04 38.38
N THR A 687 1.67 3.98 37.91
CA THR A 687 0.21 3.92 37.91
C THR A 687 -0.35 4.02 39.30
N GLN A 688 -1.33 4.90 39.46
CA GLN A 688 -2.14 5.00 40.70
C GLN A 688 -3.48 4.32 40.47
N ALA A 689 -3.82 3.39 41.36
CA ALA A 689 -5.07 2.66 41.33
C ALA A 689 -5.77 2.79 42.72
N LYS A 690 -7.05 3.07 42.71
CA LYS A 690 -7.89 3.04 43.92
C LYS A 690 -9.29 2.60 43.57
N GLY A 691 -9.98 2.06 44.56
CA GLY A 691 -11.36 1.62 44.37
C GLY A 691 -11.86 0.74 45.49
N TYR A 692 -12.92 0.03 45.22
CA TYR A 692 -13.43 -0.98 46.14
C TYR A 692 -14.05 -2.16 45.40
N VAL A 693 -14.00 -3.31 46.04
CA VAL A 693 -14.75 -4.51 45.64
C VAL A 693 -15.92 -4.68 46.60
N SER A 694 -17.14 -4.67 46.10
CA SER A 694 -18.35 -5.04 46.86
C SER A 694 -18.68 -6.50 46.60
N PHE A 695 -18.65 -7.30 47.67
CA PHE A 695 -19.06 -8.69 47.62
C PHE A 695 -20.57 -8.80 47.89
N ASN A 696 -21.22 -9.68 47.11
CA ASN A 696 -22.64 -9.99 47.27
C ASN A 696 -22.82 -11.50 47.26
N GLN A 697 -23.08 -12.08 48.44
CA GLN A 697 -23.22 -13.51 48.65
C GLN A 697 -22.05 -14.31 48.01
N SER A 698 -20.85 -13.77 48.08
CA SER A 698 -19.66 -14.45 47.59
C SER A 698 -19.20 -15.54 48.55
N ALA A 699 -18.46 -16.49 48.06
CA ALA A 699 -17.84 -17.52 48.87
C ALA A 699 -16.38 -17.73 48.44
N LEU A 700 -15.52 -18.03 49.39
CA LEU A 700 -14.13 -18.35 49.24
C LEU A 700 -13.84 -19.72 49.83
N THR A 701 -13.13 -20.54 49.10
CA THR A 701 -12.57 -21.81 49.56
C THR A 701 -11.06 -21.82 49.36
N THR A 702 -10.33 -22.40 50.29
CA THR A 702 -8.88 -22.49 50.19
C THR A 702 -8.42 -23.94 50.18
N LYS A 703 -7.45 -24.23 49.32
CA LYS A 703 -6.76 -25.54 49.31
C LYS A 703 -5.80 -25.73 50.49
N ALA A 704 -5.34 -24.64 51.08
CA ALA A 704 -4.43 -24.68 52.24
C ALA A 704 -5.10 -25.28 53.47
N ILE A 705 -6.43 -25.11 53.61
CA ILE A 705 -7.24 -25.69 54.69
C ILE A 705 -8.40 -26.41 54.01
N ALA A 706 -8.21 -27.66 53.69
CA ALA A 706 -9.19 -28.46 52.98
C ALA A 706 -10.51 -28.50 53.73
N GLY A 707 -11.64 -28.27 53.08
CA GLY A 707 -12.97 -28.27 53.69
C GLY A 707 -13.42 -26.94 54.30
N LEU A 708 -12.53 -25.97 54.49
CA LEU A 708 -12.91 -24.63 54.95
C LEU A 708 -13.54 -23.80 53.82
N GLU A 709 -14.81 -23.44 54.01
CA GLU A 709 -15.50 -22.48 53.14
C GLU A 709 -15.90 -21.25 53.95
N ILE A 710 -15.57 -20.06 53.45
CA ILE A 710 -16.08 -18.80 53.94
C ILE A 710 -17.20 -18.39 52.97
N GLY A 711 -18.46 -18.56 53.39
CA GLY A 711 -19.64 -18.33 52.56
C GLY A 711 -20.34 -17.01 52.86
N ASN A 712 -21.36 -16.67 52.06
CA ASN A 712 -22.21 -15.50 52.25
C ASN A 712 -21.42 -14.19 52.52
N ILE A 713 -20.31 -14.01 51.84
CA ILE A 713 -19.46 -12.83 52.02
C ILE A 713 -20.20 -11.62 51.43
N ASN A 714 -20.47 -10.64 52.31
CA ASN A 714 -21.12 -9.38 51.96
C ASN A 714 -20.35 -8.22 52.58
N GLY A 715 -20.13 -7.15 51.81
CA GLY A 715 -19.41 -5.98 52.33
C GLY A 715 -18.51 -5.36 51.24
N ARG A 716 -17.67 -4.45 51.66
CA ARG A 716 -16.76 -3.73 50.78
C ARG A 716 -15.32 -3.89 51.25
N LEU A 717 -14.45 -4.18 50.30
CA LEU A 717 -13.00 -4.13 50.43
C LEU A 717 -12.49 -2.97 49.59
N LEU A 718 -11.93 -1.94 50.21
CA LEU A 718 -11.26 -0.83 49.55
C LEU A 718 -9.84 -1.24 49.22
N PHE A 719 -9.34 -0.77 48.09
CA PHE A 719 -7.95 -0.97 47.69
C PHE A 719 -7.34 0.32 47.14
N SER A 720 -6.03 0.46 47.28
CA SER A 720 -5.21 1.50 46.69
C SER A 720 -3.79 0.99 46.47
N ASN A 721 -2.90 1.85 45.95
CA ASN A 721 -1.49 1.51 45.88
C ASN A 721 -0.85 1.21 47.21
N ASP A 722 -1.41 1.79 48.32
CA ASP A 722 -0.91 1.62 49.69
C ASP A 722 -1.38 0.32 50.32
N GLY A 723 -2.34 -0.39 49.73
CA GLY A 723 -2.88 -1.65 50.22
C GLY A 723 -4.40 -1.73 50.26
N VAL A 724 -4.93 -2.55 51.19
CA VAL A 724 -6.39 -2.80 51.29
C VAL A 724 -6.91 -2.41 52.66
N SER A 725 -8.20 -2.05 52.69
CA SER A 725 -8.93 -1.84 53.95
C SER A 725 -10.36 -2.30 53.83
N ALA A 726 -10.88 -2.90 54.90
CA ALA A 726 -12.28 -3.30 54.99
C ALA A 726 -12.74 -3.23 56.44
N GLU A 727 -13.94 -2.71 56.66
CA GLU A 727 -14.61 -2.71 57.94
C GLU A 727 -15.93 -3.47 57.83
N LYS A 728 -16.15 -4.41 58.75
CA LYS A 728 -17.41 -5.15 58.90
C LYS A 728 -17.87 -5.89 57.63
N ILE A 729 -16.96 -6.57 56.92
CA ILE A 729 -17.37 -7.58 55.94
C ILE A 729 -18.04 -8.71 56.77
N THR A 730 -19.29 -9.01 56.44
CA THR A 730 -20.01 -10.11 57.04
C THR A 730 -19.89 -11.36 56.20
N ALA A 731 -19.72 -12.51 56.84
CA ALA A 731 -19.60 -13.78 56.13
C ALA A 731 -20.09 -14.92 57.07
N THR A 732 -20.03 -16.15 56.57
CA THR A 732 -20.26 -17.34 57.39
C THR A 732 -19.04 -18.26 57.30
N ALA A 733 -18.62 -18.82 58.45
CA ALA A 733 -17.67 -19.91 58.50
C ALA A 733 -18.19 -20.95 59.46
N PHE A 734 -18.07 -22.24 59.17
CA PHE A 734 -18.62 -23.33 59.95
C PHE A 734 -20.12 -23.20 60.20
N ASN A 735 -20.88 -22.62 59.26
CA ASN A 735 -22.30 -22.27 59.29
C ASN A 735 -22.68 -21.17 60.32
N GLU A 736 -21.69 -20.52 60.93
CA GLU A 736 -21.92 -19.43 61.90
C GLU A 736 -21.48 -18.08 61.33
N PRO A 737 -22.14 -16.98 61.75
CA PRO A 737 -21.77 -15.64 61.28
C PRO A 737 -20.37 -15.25 61.75
N ILE A 738 -19.61 -14.62 60.84
CA ILE A 738 -18.31 -14.02 61.12
C ILE A 738 -18.26 -12.57 60.62
N VAL A 739 -17.39 -11.78 61.24
CA VAL A 739 -17.08 -10.41 60.81
C VAL A 739 -15.59 -10.35 60.46
N ILE A 740 -15.30 -9.83 59.28
CA ILE A 740 -13.96 -9.69 58.76
C ILE A 740 -13.62 -8.21 58.66
N ASN A 741 -12.50 -7.80 59.20
CA ASN A 741 -11.87 -6.50 58.97
C ASN A 741 -10.51 -6.71 58.33
N ALA A 742 -10.10 -5.79 57.48
CA ALA A 742 -8.80 -5.83 56.84
C ALA A 742 -8.15 -4.45 56.85
N LYS A 743 -6.84 -4.39 57.01
CA LYS A 743 -6.09 -3.15 56.96
C LYS A 743 -4.63 -3.41 56.55
N THR A 744 -4.14 -2.61 55.64
CA THR A 744 -2.71 -2.62 55.31
C THR A 744 -2.00 -1.49 56.08
N GLU A 745 -0.93 -1.78 56.79
CA GLU A 745 -0.06 -0.85 57.48
C GLU A 745 1.41 -1.24 57.23
N GLN A 746 2.26 -0.27 56.92
CA GLN A 746 3.71 -0.50 56.69
C GLN A 746 4.00 -1.72 55.78
N ALA A 747 3.28 -1.79 54.66
CA ALA A 747 3.36 -2.89 53.68
C ALA A 747 2.99 -4.28 54.19
N LYS A 748 2.30 -4.37 55.35
CA LYS A 748 1.73 -5.61 55.88
C LYS A 748 0.21 -5.52 55.89
N THR A 749 -0.45 -6.53 55.39
CA THR A 749 -1.93 -6.61 55.43
C THR A 749 -2.35 -7.46 56.61
N TYR A 750 -3.15 -6.89 57.49
CA TYR A 750 -3.76 -7.54 58.64
C TYR A 750 -5.23 -7.79 58.33
N ILE A 751 -5.70 -9.02 58.56
CA ILE A 751 -7.07 -9.43 58.40
C ILE A 751 -7.52 -10.00 59.74
N ASP A 752 -8.53 -9.39 60.37
CA ASP A 752 -9.08 -9.81 61.62
C ASP A 752 -10.46 -10.45 61.41
N ILE A 753 -10.64 -11.68 61.78
CA ILE A 753 -11.87 -12.44 61.65
C ILE A 753 -12.39 -12.76 63.07
N ASN A 754 -13.58 -12.30 63.37
CA ASN A 754 -14.22 -12.60 64.64
C ASN A 754 -15.49 -13.38 64.38
N GLY A 755 -15.69 -14.44 65.12
CA GLY A 755 -16.84 -15.33 64.99
C GLY A 755 -17.02 -16.28 66.14
N ARG A 756 -18.03 -17.15 66.02
CA ARG A 756 -18.32 -18.25 66.93
C ARG A 756 -18.17 -19.56 66.17
N VAL A 757 -17.77 -20.60 66.86
CA VAL A 757 -17.65 -21.93 66.22
C VAL A 757 -18.13 -22.99 67.24
N ALA A 758 -18.96 -23.89 66.72
CA ALA A 758 -19.32 -25.09 67.42
C ALA A 758 -18.38 -26.24 67.18
N VAL A 759 -17.99 -26.99 68.18
CA VAL A 759 -17.14 -28.20 68.02
C VAL A 759 -17.74 -29.19 67.04
N ALA A 760 -19.05 -29.36 67.01
CA ALA A 760 -19.71 -30.23 66.02
C ALA A 760 -19.46 -29.76 64.58
N ALA A 761 -19.45 -28.45 64.33
CA ALA A 761 -19.18 -27.91 62.99
C ALA A 761 -17.72 -28.09 62.56
N LEU A 762 -16.80 -28.01 63.52
CA LEU A 762 -15.39 -28.34 63.26
C LEU A 762 -15.23 -29.82 62.86
N ASN A 763 -15.84 -30.74 63.58
CA ASN A 763 -15.80 -32.18 63.34
C ASN A 763 -16.58 -32.58 62.09
N ASN A 764 -17.61 -31.83 61.65
CA ASN A 764 -18.30 -32.02 60.39
C ASN A 764 -17.37 -31.59 59.19
N THR A 765 -16.58 -30.56 59.41
CA THR A 765 -15.62 -30.06 58.38
C THR A 765 -14.37 -30.92 58.33
N TRP A 766 -13.86 -31.31 59.50
CA TRP A 766 -12.66 -32.13 59.67
C TRP A 766 -12.94 -33.27 60.61
N PRO A 767 -13.41 -34.44 60.11
CA PRO A 767 -13.74 -35.57 60.95
C PRO A 767 -12.59 -35.98 61.86
N GLY A 768 -12.85 -36.00 63.18
CA GLY A 768 -11.88 -36.36 64.20
C GLY A 768 -10.86 -35.26 64.55
N ALA A 769 -11.01 -34.04 64.05
CA ALA A 769 -10.10 -32.93 64.38
C ALA A 769 -10.22 -32.53 65.85
N VAL A 770 -11.37 -32.63 66.45
CA VAL A 770 -11.60 -32.32 67.88
C VAL A 770 -12.09 -33.56 68.58
N PRO A 771 -11.42 -34.01 69.63
CA PRO A 771 -11.84 -35.22 70.38
C PRO A 771 -13.28 -35.16 70.89
N ALA A 772 -13.92 -36.35 70.98
CA ALA A 772 -15.35 -36.48 71.41
C ALA A 772 -15.63 -35.96 72.83
N PHE A 773 -14.59 -35.89 73.63
CA PHE A 773 -14.71 -35.34 75.01
C PHE A 773 -14.70 -33.79 75.07
N VAL A 774 -14.60 -33.12 73.94
CA VAL A 774 -14.70 -31.68 73.77
C VAL A 774 -16.03 -31.37 73.10
N ARG A 775 -16.85 -30.52 73.77
CA ARG A 775 -18.20 -30.16 73.32
C ARG A 775 -18.52 -28.70 73.54
N GLY A 776 -19.51 -28.17 72.82
CA GLY A 776 -19.94 -26.79 72.96
C GLY A 776 -19.60 -25.88 71.84
N GLU A 777 -19.67 -24.59 72.06
CA GLU A 777 -19.35 -23.54 71.08
C GLU A 777 -18.60 -22.39 71.73
N SER A 778 -17.74 -21.70 71.06
CA SER A 778 -17.05 -20.54 71.68
C SER A 778 -16.77 -19.48 70.60
N ASP A 779 -16.61 -18.26 71.10
CA ASP A 779 -16.13 -17.15 70.24
C ASP A 779 -14.64 -17.32 69.98
N TYR A 780 -14.23 -16.92 68.78
CA TYR A 780 -12.84 -16.91 68.39
C TYR A 780 -12.47 -15.65 67.63
N SER A 781 -11.21 -15.27 67.64
CA SER A 781 -10.61 -14.23 66.84
C SER A 781 -9.44 -14.82 66.08
N THR A 782 -9.44 -14.61 64.77
CA THR A 782 -8.32 -15.01 63.92
C THR A 782 -7.68 -13.76 63.32
N GLY A 783 -6.43 -13.51 63.61
CA GLY A 783 -5.59 -12.50 62.99
C GLY A 783 -4.72 -13.13 61.93
N ILE A 784 -4.80 -12.64 60.70
CA ILE A 784 -3.96 -13.06 59.57
C ILE A 784 -3.07 -11.86 59.22
N ALA A 785 -1.76 -12.05 59.26
CA ALA A 785 -0.79 -11.06 58.80
C ALA A 785 -0.08 -11.56 57.54
N ILE A 786 -0.19 -10.80 56.47
CA ILE A 786 0.43 -11.08 55.16
C ILE A 786 1.48 -10.02 54.92
N SER A 787 2.71 -10.44 54.68
CA SER A 787 3.80 -9.56 54.30
C SER A 787 4.48 -10.07 53.06
N GLU A 788 5.06 -9.15 52.27
CA GLU A 788 5.79 -9.46 51.04
C GLU A 788 7.23 -8.93 51.18
N PRO A 789 8.15 -9.68 51.83
CA PRO A 789 9.51 -9.23 52.07
C PRO A 789 10.33 -9.10 50.78
N LYS A 790 9.93 -9.79 49.72
CA LYS A 790 10.46 -9.70 48.36
C LYS A 790 9.31 -9.83 47.37
N PRO A 791 9.33 -9.13 46.22
CA PRO A 791 8.30 -9.24 45.20
C PRO A 791 7.95 -10.70 44.86
N GLY A 792 6.68 -11.07 44.99
CA GLY A 792 6.17 -12.43 44.75
C GLY A 792 6.43 -13.47 45.82
N ASN A 793 7.08 -13.12 46.96
CA ASN A 793 7.29 -14.00 48.09
C ASN A 793 6.43 -13.53 49.29
N PHE A 794 5.31 -14.16 49.49
CA PHE A 794 4.39 -13.86 50.61
C PHE A 794 4.74 -14.68 51.84
N GLU A 795 4.78 -14.05 52.98
CA GLU A 795 4.83 -14.68 54.29
C GLU A 795 3.47 -14.56 54.97
N LEU A 796 2.91 -15.69 55.29
CA LEU A 796 1.59 -15.80 55.98
C LEU A 796 1.79 -16.16 57.44
N ASN A 797 1.20 -15.34 58.32
CA ASN A 797 1.16 -15.64 59.75
C ASN A 797 -0.32 -15.59 60.20
N VAL A 798 -0.82 -16.69 60.75
CA VAL A 798 -2.20 -16.82 61.22
C VAL A 798 -2.18 -17.06 62.72
N THR A 799 -2.89 -16.23 63.44
CA THR A 799 -3.05 -16.35 64.90
C THR A 799 -4.53 -16.53 65.24
N VAL A 800 -4.88 -17.66 65.78
CA VAL A 800 -6.24 -17.94 66.31
C VAL A 800 -6.22 -17.84 67.81
N THR A 801 -7.13 -17.08 68.37
CA THR A 801 -7.29 -16.93 69.81
C THR A 801 -8.74 -17.19 70.20
N SER A 802 -8.96 -17.84 71.34
CA SER A 802 -10.27 -18.01 71.99
C SER A 802 -10.09 -18.08 73.50
N ASP A 803 -11.05 -17.63 74.27
CA ASP A 803 -11.13 -17.87 75.75
C ASP A 803 -11.84 -19.20 76.08
N LEU A 804 -12.22 -19.93 75.03
CA LEU A 804 -12.97 -21.21 75.14
C LEU A 804 -14.20 -21.17 76.06
N GLN A 805 -14.73 -19.99 76.34
CA GLN A 805 -15.98 -19.88 77.13
C GLN A 805 -17.12 -20.46 76.28
N GLY A 806 -17.89 -21.38 76.84
CA GLY A 806 -18.91 -22.16 76.13
C GLY A 806 -18.44 -23.56 75.72
N ILE A 807 -17.15 -23.87 75.76
CA ILE A 807 -16.60 -25.19 75.55
C ILE A 807 -16.48 -25.97 76.82
N GLN A 808 -16.97 -27.16 76.86
CA GLN A 808 -16.73 -28.19 77.88
C GLN A 808 -15.63 -29.16 77.38
N ILE A 809 -14.67 -29.42 78.25
CA ILE A 809 -13.68 -30.45 78.06
C ILE A 809 -13.80 -31.48 79.15
N ASP A 810 -14.41 -32.61 78.83
CA ASP A 810 -14.68 -33.71 79.75
C ASP A 810 -13.42 -34.53 79.95
N ALA A 811 -12.49 -33.93 80.65
CA ALA A 811 -11.18 -34.57 80.97
C ALA A 811 -10.80 -34.14 82.43
N PRO A 812 -9.90 -34.82 83.09
CA PRO A 812 -9.34 -34.39 84.36
C PRO A 812 -8.55 -33.07 84.30
N LYS A 813 -8.45 -32.36 85.38
CA LYS A 813 -7.54 -31.18 85.46
C LYS A 813 -6.09 -31.64 85.30
N PRO A 814 -5.27 -30.84 84.62
CA PRO A 814 -5.44 -29.49 84.12
C PRO A 814 -6.02 -29.33 82.72
N LEU A 815 -6.28 -30.46 82.02
CA LEU A 815 -6.82 -30.43 80.65
C LEU A 815 -8.31 -30.07 80.64
N GLY A 816 -9.05 -30.65 81.53
CA GLY A 816 -10.52 -30.49 81.58
C GLY A 816 -10.93 -29.12 82.03
N LYS A 817 -12.12 -28.65 81.55
CA LYS A 817 -12.76 -27.38 81.92
C LYS A 817 -14.27 -27.48 81.78
N THR A 818 -14.99 -26.72 82.57
CA THR A 818 -16.42 -26.55 82.50
C THR A 818 -16.82 -25.51 81.46
N VAL A 819 -18.12 -25.54 81.08
CA VAL A 819 -18.63 -24.61 80.02
C VAL A 819 -18.39 -23.13 80.37
N SER A 820 -18.52 -22.74 81.58
CA SER A 820 -18.45 -21.36 82.11
C SER A 820 -17.01 -20.89 82.39
N GLU A 821 -16.06 -21.79 82.46
CA GLU A 821 -14.65 -21.49 82.78
C GLU A 821 -13.91 -20.97 81.58
N PRO A 822 -13.40 -19.72 81.56
CA PRO A 822 -12.61 -19.17 80.49
C PRO A 822 -11.19 -19.78 80.58
N VAL A 823 -10.71 -20.32 79.43
CA VAL A 823 -9.37 -20.85 79.34
C VAL A 823 -8.81 -20.36 78.03
N ARG A 824 -7.73 -19.63 78.03
CA ARG A 824 -7.06 -19.08 76.79
C ARG A 824 -6.49 -20.17 75.95
N LEU A 825 -6.93 -20.20 74.70
CA LEU A 825 -6.33 -20.93 73.62
C LEU A 825 -5.69 -19.92 72.62
N GLN A 826 -4.49 -20.15 72.25
CA GLN A 826 -3.85 -19.41 71.16
C GLN A 826 -3.14 -20.42 70.22
N ALA A 827 -3.44 -20.38 68.93
CA ALA A 827 -2.71 -21.13 67.93
C ALA A 827 -2.12 -20.15 66.93
N VAL A 828 -0.82 -20.25 66.70
CA VAL A 828 -0.12 -19.44 65.69
C VAL A 828 0.42 -20.36 64.63
N MET A 829 0.05 -20.12 63.41
CA MET A 829 0.59 -20.83 62.25
C MET A 829 1.44 -19.88 61.43
N HIS A 830 2.64 -20.28 61.07
CA HIS A 830 3.44 -19.56 60.11
C HIS A 830 4.09 -20.51 59.11
N GLU A 831 4.27 -20.03 57.90
CA GLU A 831 4.87 -20.79 56.80
C GLU A 831 6.38 -20.86 57.00
N LYS A 832 6.99 -22.06 56.81
CA LYS A 832 8.39 -22.28 56.63
C LYS A 832 8.64 -22.83 55.22
N SER A 833 9.89 -22.82 54.75
CA SER A 833 10.28 -23.17 53.37
C SER A 833 9.74 -24.51 52.85
N ASP A 834 9.47 -25.48 53.75
CA ASP A 834 9.04 -26.84 53.40
C ASP A 834 7.81 -27.35 54.15
N GLY A 835 7.05 -26.48 54.81
CA GLY A 835 5.88 -26.90 55.56
C GLY A 835 5.30 -25.76 56.40
N LEU A 836 4.45 -26.14 57.35
CA LEU A 836 3.78 -25.23 58.23
C LEU A 836 4.18 -25.48 59.67
N MET A 837 4.46 -24.42 60.42
CA MET A 837 4.78 -24.45 61.84
C MET A 837 3.57 -23.97 62.64
N TYR A 838 3.13 -24.77 63.54
CA TYR A 838 2.01 -24.50 64.46
C TYR A 838 2.54 -24.35 65.89
N ASN A 839 2.36 -23.21 66.49
CA ASN A 839 2.61 -22.95 67.89
C ASN A 839 1.27 -22.84 68.61
N ILE A 840 0.96 -23.79 69.49
CA ILE A 840 -0.34 -23.87 70.18
C ILE A 840 -0.08 -23.68 71.68
N HIS A 841 -0.84 -22.79 72.28
CA HIS A 841 -0.86 -22.52 73.74
C HIS A 841 -2.26 -22.74 74.25
N TYR A 842 -2.39 -23.68 75.19
CA TYR A 842 -3.64 -23.92 75.93
C TYR A 842 -3.40 -23.65 77.44
N ALA A 843 -4.08 -22.66 77.92
CA ALA A 843 -3.81 -22.10 79.25
C ALA A 843 -2.32 -21.75 79.39
N ASP A 844 -1.82 -21.71 80.60
CA ASP A 844 -0.39 -21.65 80.91
C ASP A 844 0.25 -23.07 81.12
N TRP A 845 -0.53 -24.09 80.76
CA TRP A 845 -0.19 -25.48 81.08
C TRP A 845 0.40 -26.25 79.91
N LEU A 846 -0.18 -26.08 78.67
CA LEU A 846 0.28 -26.82 77.42
C LEU A 846 0.77 -25.82 76.40
N LYS A 847 2.00 -26.08 75.90
CA LYS A 847 2.54 -25.39 74.74
C LYS A 847 3.04 -26.42 73.75
N ALA A 848 2.59 -26.30 72.50
CA ALA A 848 3.07 -27.19 71.44
C ALA A 848 3.70 -26.38 70.32
N ALA A 849 4.82 -26.89 69.80
CA ALA A 849 5.48 -26.42 68.58
C ALA A 849 5.51 -27.61 67.65
N ILE A 850 4.64 -27.58 66.59
CA ILE A 850 4.45 -28.70 65.67
C ILE A 850 4.74 -28.22 64.27
N TYR A 851 5.66 -28.88 63.61
CA TYR A 851 5.97 -28.70 62.23
C TYR A 851 5.33 -29.81 61.40
N ALA A 852 4.60 -29.44 60.35
CA ALA A 852 4.01 -30.34 59.38
C ALA A 852 4.67 -30.07 58.01
N ASP A 853 5.31 -31.08 57.44
CA ASP A 853 5.90 -30.97 56.12
C ASP A 853 4.87 -31.07 54.99
N LYS A 854 5.33 -30.93 53.72
CA LYS A 854 4.44 -31.03 52.53
C LYS A 854 3.80 -32.43 52.39
N ASN A 855 4.32 -33.51 53.03
CA ASN A 855 3.80 -34.87 53.00
C ASN A 855 2.88 -35.13 54.17
N SER A 856 2.60 -34.11 55.00
CA SER A 856 1.82 -34.20 56.25
C SER A 856 2.47 -35.07 57.33
N GLU A 857 3.79 -35.23 57.25
CA GLU A 857 4.58 -35.77 58.36
C GLU A 857 4.75 -34.69 59.45
N ILE A 858 4.52 -35.06 60.68
CA ILE A 858 4.57 -34.11 61.79
C ILE A 858 5.81 -34.36 62.65
N SER A 859 6.46 -33.29 63.07
CA SER A 859 7.52 -33.31 64.07
C SER A 859 7.41 -32.15 65.02
N GLY A 860 8.11 -32.19 66.16
CA GLY A 860 8.05 -31.10 67.11
C GLY A 860 7.89 -31.54 68.52
N GLN A 861 7.40 -30.65 69.40
CA GLN A 861 7.26 -30.90 70.84
C GLN A 861 5.92 -30.38 71.38
N ILE A 862 5.33 -31.20 72.23
CA ILE A 862 4.24 -30.82 73.13
C ILE A 862 4.79 -30.73 74.52
N MET A 863 4.85 -29.55 75.10
CA MET A 863 5.39 -29.27 76.42
C MET A 863 4.29 -29.06 77.45
N LEU A 864 4.33 -29.86 78.44
CA LEU A 864 3.36 -29.76 79.62
C LEU A 864 4.03 -28.99 80.77
N GLY A 865 3.23 -28.27 81.51
CA GLY A 865 3.65 -27.54 82.72
C GLY A 865 4.24 -26.13 82.39
N GLY A 866 3.89 -25.55 81.26
CA GLY A 866 4.08 -24.13 80.91
C GLY A 866 5.45 -23.74 80.39
N GLN A 867 6.37 -24.69 80.23
CA GLN A 867 7.66 -24.39 79.58
C GLN A 867 7.50 -24.20 78.09
N ALA A 868 8.44 -23.52 77.45
CA ALA A 868 8.44 -23.34 76.02
C ALA A 868 8.76 -24.62 75.26
N ALA A 869 8.02 -24.93 74.18
CA ALA A 869 8.28 -26.06 73.33
C ALA A 869 9.48 -25.78 72.36
N ASN A 870 10.21 -26.82 72.00
CA ASN A 870 11.30 -26.74 71.06
C ASN A 870 10.78 -26.98 69.60
N GLU A 871 11.16 -26.11 68.69
CA GLU A 871 10.74 -26.15 67.28
C GLU A 871 11.56 -27.08 66.39
N SER A 872 12.71 -27.63 66.91
CA SER A 872 13.73 -28.29 66.09
C SER A 872 13.94 -29.76 66.50
N LEU A 873 12.89 -30.55 66.60
CA LEU A 873 12.97 -31.97 66.93
C LEU A 873 12.62 -32.85 65.72
N SER A 874 13.28 -33.99 65.59
CA SER A 874 12.92 -35.06 64.65
C SER A 874 11.87 -35.96 65.32
N GLY A 875 10.67 -36.06 64.72
CA GLY A 875 9.52 -36.73 65.26
C GLY A 875 8.78 -35.90 66.34
N LEU A 876 7.64 -36.38 66.81
CA LEU A 876 6.83 -35.70 67.76
C LEU A 876 7.12 -36.17 69.20
N GLN A 877 7.53 -35.24 70.05
CA GLN A 877 7.84 -35.49 71.44
C GLN A 877 6.82 -34.87 72.37
N VAL A 878 6.39 -35.58 73.42
CA VAL A 878 5.70 -35.01 74.55
C VAL A 878 6.63 -34.91 75.73
N ALA A 879 6.85 -33.74 76.29
CA ALA A 879 7.77 -33.46 77.34
C ALA A 879 7.15 -32.52 78.43
N GLY A 880 7.79 -32.38 79.59
CA GLY A 880 7.37 -31.36 80.59
C GLY A 880 7.53 -31.77 81.99
N VAL A 881 7.06 -30.83 82.81
CA VAL A 881 7.09 -30.98 84.29
C VAL A 881 5.65 -30.79 84.89
N ILE A 882 5.14 -31.78 85.44
CA ILE A 882 3.83 -31.74 86.11
C ILE A 882 4.06 -31.81 87.65
N ASN A 883 3.66 -30.73 88.37
CA ASN A 883 3.99 -30.64 89.78
C ASN A 883 3.22 -31.65 90.61
N ASN A 884 1.96 -31.92 90.32
CA ASN A 884 1.15 -32.90 90.99
C ASN A 884 0.15 -33.52 90.01
N LEU A 885 0.19 -34.81 89.85
CA LEU A 885 -0.74 -35.55 88.99
C LEU A 885 -1.41 -36.63 89.81
N ASP A 886 -2.73 -36.52 90.10
CA ASP A 886 -3.54 -37.62 90.54
C ASP A 886 -3.90 -38.47 89.34
N ILE A 887 -3.40 -39.66 89.27
CA ILE A 887 -3.53 -40.53 88.08
C ILE A 887 -4.89 -41.23 88.06
N GLN A 888 -5.58 -41.40 89.23
CA GLN A 888 -6.86 -42.14 89.27
C GLN A 888 -7.93 -41.49 88.43
N PRO A 889 -8.23 -40.18 88.49
CA PRO A 889 -9.14 -39.54 87.54
C PRO A 889 -8.85 -39.74 86.07
N TRP A 890 -7.56 -39.86 85.69
CA TRP A 890 -7.11 -40.08 84.33
C TRP A 890 -7.38 -41.50 83.82
N LEU A 891 -7.22 -42.51 84.79
CA LEU A 891 -7.52 -43.89 84.49
C LEU A 891 -9.02 -44.06 84.34
N ASP A 892 -9.82 -43.54 85.30
CA ASP A 892 -11.26 -43.57 85.21
C ASP A 892 -11.80 -42.87 83.96
N TRP A 893 -11.15 -41.81 83.57
CA TRP A 893 -11.47 -41.09 82.33
C TRP A 893 -11.14 -41.87 81.06
N GLN A 894 -10.00 -42.50 80.97
CA GLN A 894 -9.61 -43.37 79.89
C GLN A 894 -10.66 -44.47 79.67
N ASP A 895 -11.08 -45.16 80.74
CA ASP A 895 -12.09 -46.23 80.70
C ASP A 895 -13.48 -45.69 80.23
N SER A 896 -13.69 -44.42 80.28
CA SER A 896 -14.97 -43.75 79.91
C SER A 896 -14.97 -43.31 78.46
N LEU A 897 -13.83 -43.31 77.78
CA LEU A 897 -13.72 -42.87 76.40
C LEU A 897 -14.27 -43.94 75.45
N PRO A 898 -15.07 -43.57 74.46
CA PRO A 898 -15.55 -44.47 73.42
C PRO A 898 -14.35 -45.01 72.58
N GLU A 899 -14.40 -46.25 72.15
CA GLU A 899 -13.46 -46.79 71.21
C GLU A 899 -13.41 -45.98 69.90
N THR A 900 -12.32 -45.34 69.61
CA THR A 900 -12.12 -44.57 68.39
C THR A 900 -11.53 -45.43 67.29
N THR A 901 -12.18 -45.58 66.13
CA THR A 901 -11.74 -46.37 65.00
C THR A 901 -10.97 -45.51 63.94
N GLY A 902 -10.08 -44.66 64.34
CA GLY A 902 -9.32 -43.83 63.41
C GLY A 902 -7.91 -43.49 63.90
N PRO A 903 -6.97 -43.07 63.01
CA PRO A 903 -5.62 -42.69 63.46
C PRO A 903 -5.69 -41.51 64.43
N SER A 904 -5.16 -41.70 65.63
CA SER A 904 -5.09 -40.71 66.68
C SER A 904 -3.79 -39.92 66.57
N LEU A 905 -3.84 -38.61 67.01
CA LEU A 905 -2.61 -37.83 67.19
C LEU A 905 -1.66 -38.51 68.17
N LEU A 906 -2.15 -39.31 69.08
CA LEU A 906 -1.33 -40.10 70.01
C LEU A 906 -0.48 -41.15 69.31
N ASP A 907 -0.95 -41.71 68.20
CA ASP A 907 -0.21 -42.69 67.40
C ASP A 907 1.01 -42.06 66.65
N LYS A 908 1.10 -40.75 66.64
CA LYS A 908 2.19 -40.00 66.02
C LYS A 908 3.24 -39.50 67.01
N ILE A 909 3.13 -39.83 68.29
CA ILE A 909 4.09 -39.47 69.32
C ILE A 909 5.24 -40.46 69.29
N ASP A 910 6.42 -39.99 69.00
CA ASP A 910 7.66 -40.85 68.90
C ASP A 910 8.34 -41.01 70.27
N SER A 911 8.24 -40.02 71.14
CA SER A 911 8.93 -40.01 72.41
C SER A 911 8.27 -39.23 73.51
N LEU A 912 8.52 -39.62 74.75
CA LEU A 912 8.06 -39.00 75.99
C LEU A 912 9.24 -38.59 76.83
N ASP A 913 9.27 -37.44 77.50
CA ASP A 913 10.22 -36.96 78.51
C ASP A 913 9.42 -36.13 79.55
N ILE A 914 8.77 -36.82 80.42
CA ILE A 914 7.82 -36.20 81.43
C ILE A 914 8.40 -36.38 82.82
N ARG A 915 8.47 -35.30 83.54
CA ARG A 915 8.78 -35.29 84.99
C ARG A 915 7.57 -34.97 85.81
N LEU A 916 7.18 -35.88 86.67
CA LEU A 916 6.13 -35.71 87.66
C LEU A 916 6.78 -35.43 88.98
N ALA A 917 6.60 -34.24 89.56
CA ALA A 917 7.16 -33.91 90.82
C ALA A 917 6.48 -34.75 91.95
N LYS A 918 5.20 -35.00 91.79
CA LYS A 918 4.40 -35.91 92.62
C LYS A 918 3.30 -36.60 91.80
N LEU A 919 3.42 -37.92 91.70
CA LEU A 919 2.39 -38.78 91.12
C LEU A 919 1.57 -39.40 92.26
N GLN A 920 0.31 -39.21 92.30
CA GLN A 920 -0.61 -39.78 93.30
C GLN A 920 -1.47 -40.87 92.67
N LEU A 921 -1.48 -42.09 93.24
CA LEU A 921 -2.38 -43.18 92.86
C LEU A 921 -3.04 -43.70 94.18
N LYS A 922 -4.34 -43.41 94.36
CA LYS A 922 -5.06 -43.68 95.59
C LYS A 922 -4.31 -43.20 96.83
N ASP A 923 -3.94 -44.06 97.73
CA ASP A 923 -3.21 -43.73 98.96
C ASP A 923 -1.69 -43.75 98.80
N GLN A 924 -1.15 -44.02 97.56
CA GLN A 924 0.29 -44.04 97.35
C GLN A 924 0.71 -42.82 96.53
N SER A 925 1.96 -42.38 96.76
CA SER A 925 2.57 -41.32 95.98
C SER A 925 4.00 -41.65 95.59
N LEU A 926 4.36 -41.35 94.37
CA LEU A 926 5.73 -41.35 93.81
C LEU A 926 6.20 -39.93 93.64
N ASP A 927 7.35 -39.61 94.24
CA ASP A 927 7.96 -38.30 94.21
C ASP A 927 9.04 -38.29 93.11
N ASN A 928 9.15 -37.15 92.39
CA ASN A 928 10.16 -36.93 91.34
C ASN A 928 10.26 -38.07 90.35
N LEU A 929 9.20 -38.64 89.78
CA LEU A 929 9.11 -39.62 88.76
C LEU A 929 9.50 -39.02 87.43
N LEU A 930 10.56 -39.49 86.80
CA LEU A 930 10.96 -39.22 85.44
C LEU A 930 10.47 -40.38 84.58
N ILE A 931 9.71 -40.07 83.54
CA ILE A 931 9.18 -40.99 82.54
C ILE A 931 9.84 -40.63 81.21
N LYS A 932 10.75 -41.48 80.68
CA LYS A 932 11.26 -41.38 79.31
C LYS A 932 10.72 -42.52 78.51
N GLY A 933 9.93 -42.16 77.45
CA GLY A 933 9.33 -43.13 76.59
C GLY A 933 9.86 -43.03 75.19
N LYS A 934 9.99 -44.14 74.51
CA LYS A 934 10.28 -44.18 73.06
C LYS A 934 9.37 -45.22 72.41
N GLN A 935 8.70 -44.82 71.33
CA GLN A 935 7.95 -45.74 70.52
C GLN A 935 8.88 -46.57 69.63
N THR A 936 8.71 -47.87 69.56
CA THR A 936 9.37 -48.79 68.71
C THR A 936 8.32 -49.71 68.05
N ASP A 937 8.52 -50.23 66.88
CA ASP A 937 7.73 -50.99 65.91
C ASP A 937 6.39 -51.64 66.39
N SER A 938 5.92 -51.51 67.55
CA SER A 938 4.61 -51.93 68.08
C SER A 938 4.46 -51.81 69.60
N LYS A 939 5.38 -51.13 70.23
CA LYS A 939 5.35 -50.97 71.71
C LYS A 939 6.00 -49.69 72.18
N TRP A 940 5.59 -49.18 73.26
CA TRP A 940 6.26 -48.16 74.02
C TRP A 940 7.27 -48.78 75.01
N LEU A 941 8.47 -48.28 74.99
CA LEU A 941 9.46 -48.60 76.03
C LEU A 941 9.57 -47.39 76.93
N LEU A 942 9.07 -47.55 78.16
CA LEU A 942 9.01 -46.49 79.17
C LEU A 942 10.10 -46.76 80.20
N ASP A 943 11.10 -45.91 80.31
CA ASP A 943 12.10 -45.87 81.39
C ASP A 943 11.57 -44.98 82.53
N LEU A 944 11.28 -45.60 83.63
CA LEU A 944 10.75 -44.99 84.83
C LEU A 944 11.88 -44.85 85.84
N SER A 945 12.08 -43.63 86.37
CA SER A 945 13.11 -43.35 87.33
C SER A 945 12.57 -42.40 88.41
N SER A 946 12.49 -42.88 89.64
CA SER A 946 12.22 -42.11 90.79
C SER A 946 13.06 -42.61 92.02
N PRO A 947 13.00 -41.93 93.14
CA PRO A 947 13.65 -42.46 94.40
C PRO A 947 13.04 -43.79 94.87
N GLN A 948 11.78 -44.08 94.56
CA GLN A 948 10.99 -45.24 94.94
C GLN A 948 10.95 -46.35 93.93
N VAL A 949 10.99 -46.02 92.65
CA VAL A 949 10.85 -47.00 91.53
C VAL A 949 11.85 -46.68 90.47
N LYS A 950 12.51 -47.69 89.91
CA LYS A 950 13.41 -47.63 88.71
C LYS A 950 13.26 -48.88 87.92
N GLY A 951 12.94 -48.72 86.62
CA GLY A 951 12.79 -49.88 85.77
C GLY A 951 12.35 -49.44 84.35
N VAL A 952 12.32 -50.38 83.44
CA VAL A 952 11.83 -50.21 82.04
C VAL A 952 10.48 -50.99 81.93
N VAL A 953 9.44 -50.34 81.49
CA VAL A 953 8.13 -50.96 81.21
C VAL A 953 7.90 -51.00 79.73
N SER A 954 7.57 -52.16 79.21
CA SER A 954 7.20 -52.35 77.78
C SER A 954 5.66 -52.38 77.69
N VAL A 955 5.09 -51.35 77.06
CA VAL A 955 3.65 -51.23 76.90
C VAL A 955 3.28 -51.53 75.46
N PRO A 956 2.50 -52.56 75.11
CA PRO A 956 2.09 -52.83 73.72
C PRO A 956 1.16 -51.68 73.30
N GLU A 957 1.16 -51.38 72.01
CA GLU A 957 0.37 -50.33 71.37
C GLU A 957 -1.13 -50.64 71.52
N ASP A 958 -1.50 -51.93 71.55
CA ASP A 958 -2.85 -52.39 71.78
C ASP A 958 -2.97 -52.99 73.20
N ILE A 959 -3.33 -52.16 74.15
CA ILE A 959 -3.49 -52.48 75.57
C ILE A 959 -4.65 -53.49 75.88
N ASN A 960 -5.55 -53.65 74.85
CA ASN A 960 -6.72 -54.56 75.00
C ASN A 960 -6.39 -56.00 74.65
N ASN A 961 -5.20 -56.31 74.18
CA ASN A 961 -4.73 -57.65 73.93
C ASN A 961 -4.01 -58.15 75.22
N SER A 962 -4.60 -59.07 75.95
CA SER A 962 -4.33 -59.68 77.26
C SER A 962 -2.86 -60.22 77.40
N ALA A 963 -1.84 -59.51 76.91
CA ALA A 963 -0.42 -59.79 77.25
C ALA A 963 -0.03 -59.09 78.53
N PRO A 964 0.65 -59.72 79.49
CA PRO A 964 1.14 -59.05 80.66
C PRO A 964 2.13 -57.98 80.34
N LEU A 965 2.07 -56.83 81.06
CA LEU A 965 3.10 -55.79 81.05
C LEU A 965 4.41 -56.43 81.53
N ASP A 966 5.37 -56.59 80.63
CA ASP A 966 6.70 -57.07 81.06
C ASP A 966 7.58 -55.94 81.63
#